data_c366c60e5aa4b38708de7e3f53b6da6d
#
_entry.id   c366c60e5aa4b38708de7e3f53b6da6d
#
_cell.length_a   1.000
_cell.length_b   1.000
_cell.length_c   1.000
_cell.angle_alpha   90.00
_cell.angle_beta   90.00
_cell.angle_gamma   90.00
#
_symmetry.space_group_name_H-M   'P 1'
#
loop_
_entity.id
_entity.type
_entity.pdbx_description
1 polymer ?
#
loop_
_entity_poly.entity_id
_entity_poly.type
_entity_poly.pdbx_seq_one_letter_code
_entity_poly.pdbx_strand_id
1 'polypeptide(L)'
;MSAEKNTSTTGEGGTRPATSGRKGTETSSVKFGWIEGVFVRCLQSIIGIILYLRLSWVVAQAGIVMGVAIVLLSSVVTVLTTISTSTLCTNGEMKGGGLYYLISRTLGAEYGGSIGLLFSMANCVGGGLYVVGFAETVRHLLYEAGIVIIDGEVWDVRLISVVTCVLLMAIIFWSTAIESKLQQALLVPLLLSILSFIIGSFIPTAKKEESGFTGYQARTFAANSWPDFRDGHSFFSIFSIYFPAATGIMAGANISGDLKNPQAAIPRGTLSAIAVSTVIYITFVLICGSTYVRDADGVSPIDADHPPICALNSSCPYGLHNYYQTVMLTSVWPPMISIGIVVSSLCSAMGGLVSAPKVFQAVCHDRLIPSLFFFAKGYGLRGDPRRAYALALLVTVLVVMVGDLNYIAPFISNFFLCSYALVNYACFLAIFSQTPGFRPAFRFYSPWLSLLGAVMCMFIMFIMSWVTTLITFIFFAVVFVVIKHLKPDVNWGTSTTATTYKHALSGVMKLTKDEPHVKNYRPQILVLSGVPHERPHILEMASSITRGTSLLVCGNVIVQKSKEMSEQLTGVRKIEEVSQAALRRQGVRGISKTVVASTLEEGCLMLYQLSKSCDSDFFLLIGSPPFNNLQIACGLGRMTPNIVLLGFPGKNSQDGRAQLSDFNAYLQIIQQAFYSGMGVAVLRRRAAKTTDSLIVGETQLVIELSSDLNQEIPSKTITKKPVIDVWWLSDDGGLTLLVPYLLTLKRSHLEGANLRIFTVAPQGVPVSMKEKSMASLLQKFRIHYTYLHVVPAFTTPDEEAKKHFLRSLQPFKGETEPGMISEEELTSTEKRSNRHIHTGSLLRHFSSEADLVVVTLPFPHKNISSGLYLSWLEAISRDLSSVLLIRGNHSNVLTFYS
;
A
#
# COMPACT_ATOMS: atom_id res chain seq x y z
N MET A 1 -51.22 4.61 20.58
CA MET A 1 -51.81 3.32 20.96
C MET A 1 -50.63 2.52 21.51
N SER A 2 -50.45 2.58 22.80
CA SER A 2 -50.72 1.60 23.88
C SER A 2 -49.85 0.37 23.69
N ALA A 3 -48.75 0.23 24.46
CA ALA A 3 -48.62 -0.29 25.84
C ALA A 3 -48.86 -1.83 25.88
N GLU A 4 -47.88 -2.52 26.39
CA GLU A 4 -47.90 -3.43 27.53
C GLU A 4 -46.65 -4.30 27.61
N LYS A 5 -45.93 -4.23 28.55
CA LYS A 5 -45.51 -4.98 29.75
C LYS A 5 -45.96 -6.46 29.78
N ASN A 6 -45.01 -7.37 30.03
CA ASN A 6 -44.96 -8.33 31.12
C ASN A 6 -43.69 -9.20 31.09
N THR A 7 -42.89 -9.13 32.04
CA THR A 7 -42.42 -9.93 33.20
C THR A 7 -42.61 -11.45 33.18
N SER A 8 -41.52 -12.17 33.44
CA SER A 8 -41.26 -13.22 34.46
C SER A 8 -40.06 -14.10 34.06
N THR A 9 -38.95 -14.01 34.80
CA THR A 9 -38.46 -14.82 35.94
C THR A 9 -38.09 -16.29 35.65
N THR A 10 -36.88 -16.59 36.04
CA THR A 10 -36.15 -17.75 36.60
C THR A 10 -35.01 -18.19 35.70
N GLY A 11 -33.75 -18.37 36.10
CA GLY A 11 -33.06 -18.54 37.38
C GLY A 11 -31.85 -19.44 37.09
N GLU A 12 -30.78 -19.27 37.87
CA GLU A 12 -29.57 -20.13 37.96
C GLU A 12 -28.49 -19.84 36.93
N GLY A 13 -27.27 -19.44 37.27
CA GLY A 13 -26.41 -19.77 38.36
C GLY A 13 -25.03 -19.96 37.78
N GLY A 14 -24.12 -18.99 37.94
CA GLY A 14 -22.77 -19.12 37.40
C GLY A 14 -21.86 -18.02 37.91
N THR A 15 -21.08 -18.33 38.90
CA THR A 15 -20.11 -17.57 39.67
C THR A 15 -19.14 -16.72 38.83
N ARG A 16 -19.14 -15.40 39.03
CA ARG A 16 -18.09 -14.46 38.62
C ARG A 16 -17.13 -14.24 39.80
N PRO A 17 -15.80 -14.20 39.55
CA PRO A 17 -14.89 -13.68 40.55
C PRO A 17 -14.97 -12.15 40.62
N ALA A 18 -15.18 -11.63 41.81
CA ALA A 18 -15.18 -10.21 42.10
C ALA A 18 -13.75 -9.62 41.95
N THR A 19 -13.56 -8.72 40.99
CA THR A 19 -12.47 -7.76 41.02
C THR A 19 -13.02 -6.42 41.55
N SER A 20 -12.52 -6.00 42.70
CA SER A 20 -12.79 -4.73 43.34
C SER A 20 -12.40 -3.56 42.43
N GLY A 21 -13.35 -3.00 41.70
CA GLY A 21 -13.19 -1.76 40.94
C GLY A 21 -13.24 -0.56 41.91
N ARG A 22 -12.09 0.04 42.15
CA ARG A 22 -11.97 1.42 42.64
C ARG A 22 -12.75 2.32 41.67
N LYS A 23 -13.92 2.82 42.07
CA LYS A 23 -14.57 3.96 41.40
C LYS A 23 -13.68 5.19 41.62
N GLY A 24 -12.78 5.41 40.65
CA GLY A 24 -12.20 6.71 40.44
C GLY A 24 -13.31 7.63 39.94
N THR A 25 -13.56 8.70 40.61
CA THR A 25 -14.35 9.85 40.19
C THR A 25 -13.73 10.34 38.89
N GLU A 26 -14.33 9.98 37.76
CA GLU A 26 -14.07 10.62 36.48
C GLU A 26 -14.54 12.07 36.59
N THR A 27 -13.61 12.97 36.93
CA THR A 27 -13.77 14.38 36.66
C THR A 27 -13.92 14.51 35.16
N SER A 28 -15.16 14.70 34.66
CA SER A 28 -15.46 14.91 33.24
C SER A 28 -14.61 16.06 32.72
N SER A 29 -13.62 15.77 31.89
CA SER A 29 -12.90 16.82 31.19
C SER A 29 -13.90 17.57 30.31
N VAL A 30 -14.01 18.89 30.53
CA VAL A 30 -14.91 19.76 29.76
C VAL A 30 -14.46 19.64 28.27
N LYS A 31 -15.33 19.04 27.47
CA LYS A 31 -15.09 18.90 26.00
C LYS A 31 -15.68 20.11 25.29
N PHE A 32 -14.94 20.62 24.30
CA PHE A 32 -15.29 21.84 23.55
C PHE A 32 -16.42 21.62 22.54
N GLY A 33 -17.27 22.64 22.36
CA GLY A 33 -18.26 22.73 21.28
C GLY A 33 -17.63 23.05 19.92
N TRP A 34 -18.45 23.14 18.86
CA TRP A 34 -17.96 23.45 17.50
C TRP A 34 -17.48 24.89 17.34
N ILE A 35 -18.09 25.85 18.06
CA ILE A 35 -17.70 27.27 18.03
C ILE A 35 -16.35 27.43 18.72
N GLU A 36 -16.25 27.06 19.99
CA GLU A 36 -15.06 27.25 20.82
C GLU A 36 -13.88 26.37 20.38
N GLY A 37 -14.17 25.11 20.08
CA GLY A 37 -13.15 24.12 19.75
C GLY A 37 -12.64 24.18 18.31
N VAL A 38 -13.48 24.57 17.33
CA VAL A 38 -13.09 24.53 15.91
C VAL A 38 -13.15 25.90 15.27
N PHE A 39 -14.30 26.56 15.26
CA PHE A 39 -14.48 27.82 14.54
C PHE A 39 -13.51 28.90 15.00
N VAL A 40 -13.45 29.20 16.30
CA VAL A 40 -12.57 30.25 16.86
C VAL A 40 -11.10 29.93 16.59
N ARG A 41 -10.69 28.69 16.82
CA ARG A 41 -9.28 28.28 16.60
C ARG A 41 -8.88 28.35 15.13
N CYS A 42 -9.70 27.86 14.23
CA CYS A 42 -9.46 27.98 12.80
C CYS A 42 -9.45 29.45 12.34
N LEU A 43 -10.40 30.24 12.83
CA LEU A 43 -10.47 31.67 12.48
C LEU A 43 -9.23 32.43 12.95
N GLN A 44 -8.80 32.25 14.19
CA GLN A 44 -7.58 32.88 14.73
C GLN A 44 -6.29 32.40 14.03
N SER A 45 -6.26 31.12 13.63
CA SER A 45 -5.12 30.59 12.88
C SER A 45 -5.05 31.08 11.44
N ILE A 46 -6.20 31.38 10.81
CA ILE A 46 -6.28 31.92 9.46
C ILE A 46 -6.06 33.44 9.49
N ILE A 47 -6.68 34.18 10.44
CA ILE A 47 -6.43 35.62 10.67
C ILE A 47 -5.11 35.76 11.43
N GLY A 48 -4.03 35.40 10.77
CA GLY A 48 -2.68 35.47 11.32
C GLY A 48 -1.97 36.77 10.94
N ILE A 49 -0.68 36.76 11.17
CA ILE A 49 0.21 37.90 10.95
C ILE A 49 0.20 38.41 9.51
N ILE A 50 -0.05 37.54 8.54
CA ILE A 50 -0.01 37.88 7.11
C ILE A 50 -1.11 38.91 6.75
N LEU A 51 -2.25 38.87 7.44
CA LEU A 51 -3.31 39.87 7.25
C LEU A 51 -2.80 41.29 7.51
N TYR A 52 -2.00 41.47 8.54
CA TYR A 52 -1.56 42.80 8.99
C TYR A 52 -0.25 43.26 8.35
N LEU A 53 0.72 42.35 8.16
CA LEU A 53 2.08 42.74 7.73
C LEU A 53 2.36 42.52 6.25
N ARG A 54 1.65 41.60 5.59
CA ARG A 54 1.99 41.25 4.20
C ARG A 54 0.88 41.51 3.20
N LEU A 55 -0.38 41.64 3.65
CA LEU A 55 -1.49 41.74 2.72
C LEU A 55 -1.49 43.07 1.94
N SER A 56 -1.09 44.18 2.59
CA SER A 56 -0.93 45.50 1.91
C SER A 56 0.12 45.40 0.80
N TRP A 57 1.23 44.79 1.07
CA TRP A 57 2.31 44.52 0.11
C TRP A 57 1.87 43.58 -1.02
N VAL A 58 1.10 42.54 -0.69
CA VAL A 58 0.49 41.63 -1.70
C VAL A 58 -0.41 42.45 -2.66
N VAL A 59 -1.19 43.38 -2.14
CA VAL A 59 -2.03 44.27 -2.95
C VAL A 59 -1.19 45.21 -3.80
N ALA A 60 -0.07 45.74 -3.29
CA ALA A 60 0.84 46.57 -4.08
C ALA A 60 1.39 45.83 -5.30
N GLN A 61 1.88 44.64 -5.11
CA GLN A 61 2.51 43.81 -6.13
C GLN A 61 1.47 43.23 -7.10
N ALA A 62 0.44 42.57 -6.57
CA ALA A 62 -0.56 41.86 -7.38
C ALA A 62 -1.68 42.76 -7.92
N GLY A 63 -1.88 43.92 -7.33
CA GLY A 63 -3.08 44.72 -7.58
C GLY A 63 -4.34 44.15 -6.94
N ILE A 64 -5.44 44.86 -7.02
CA ILE A 64 -6.72 44.44 -6.43
C ILE A 64 -7.24 43.16 -7.08
N VAL A 65 -7.27 43.11 -8.43
CA VAL A 65 -7.85 41.98 -9.16
C VAL A 65 -7.11 40.67 -8.90
N MET A 66 -5.77 40.66 -9.04
CA MET A 66 -5.00 39.49 -8.77
C MET A 66 -4.87 39.21 -7.27
N GLY A 67 -4.90 40.22 -6.40
CA GLY A 67 -4.97 40.06 -4.95
C GLY A 67 -6.24 39.32 -4.52
N VAL A 68 -7.41 39.70 -5.05
CA VAL A 68 -8.67 38.94 -4.84
C VAL A 68 -8.56 37.53 -5.42
N ALA A 69 -7.94 37.36 -6.60
CA ALA A 69 -7.73 36.03 -7.19
C ALA A 69 -6.84 35.14 -6.33
N ILE A 70 -5.79 35.68 -5.70
CA ILE A 70 -4.93 34.96 -4.74
C ILE A 70 -5.75 34.48 -3.54
N VAL A 71 -6.57 35.36 -2.95
CA VAL A 71 -7.43 35.00 -1.81
C VAL A 71 -8.44 33.93 -2.20
N LEU A 72 -9.12 34.08 -3.34
CA LEU A 72 -10.09 33.10 -3.81
C LEU A 72 -9.45 31.74 -4.16
N LEU A 73 -8.29 31.74 -4.82
CA LEU A 73 -7.59 30.50 -5.15
C LEU A 73 -7.19 29.76 -3.87
N SER A 74 -6.65 30.46 -2.88
CA SER A 74 -6.34 29.88 -1.56
C SER A 74 -7.59 29.31 -0.88
N SER A 75 -8.70 30.04 -0.95
CA SER A 75 -9.97 29.62 -0.37
C SER A 75 -10.55 28.40 -1.07
N VAL A 76 -10.44 28.29 -2.39
CA VAL A 76 -10.85 27.10 -3.16
C VAL A 76 -10.05 25.88 -2.71
N VAL A 77 -8.72 25.99 -2.63
CA VAL A 77 -7.86 24.88 -2.17
C VAL A 77 -8.23 24.42 -0.76
N THR A 78 -8.46 25.37 0.15
CA THR A 78 -8.80 25.06 1.53
C THR A 78 -10.21 24.49 1.69
N VAL A 79 -11.19 24.97 0.90
CA VAL A 79 -12.56 24.42 0.87
C VAL A 79 -12.54 22.98 0.34
N LEU A 80 -11.86 22.69 -0.79
CA LEU A 80 -11.73 21.35 -1.33
C LEU A 80 -11.10 20.38 -0.31
N THR A 81 -10.02 20.81 0.33
CA THR A 81 -9.35 20.03 1.37
C THR A 81 -10.24 19.83 2.60
N THR A 82 -11.02 20.85 2.98
CA THR A 82 -11.95 20.76 4.12
C THR A 82 -13.11 19.82 3.82
N ILE A 83 -13.62 19.79 2.60
CA ILE A 83 -14.65 18.83 2.15
C ILE A 83 -14.10 17.41 2.28
N SER A 84 -12.90 17.15 1.78
CA SER A 84 -12.23 15.84 1.87
C SER A 84 -11.95 15.45 3.32
N THR A 85 -11.45 16.37 4.14
CA THR A 85 -11.22 16.16 5.58
C THR A 85 -12.53 15.86 6.30
N SER A 86 -13.59 16.62 6.02
CA SER A 86 -14.92 16.43 6.60
C SER A 86 -15.50 15.07 6.27
N THR A 87 -15.31 14.60 5.05
CA THR A 87 -15.73 13.27 4.60
C THR A 87 -15.01 12.18 5.39
N LEU A 88 -13.70 12.27 5.52
CA LEU A 88 -12.90 11.30 6.29
C LEU A 88 -13.22 11.33 7.78
N CYS A 89 -13.35 12.53 8.38
CA CYS A 89 -13.67 12.70 9.80
C CYS A 89 -15.04 12.12 10.19
N THR A 90 -15.99 12.09 9.27
CA THR A 90 -17.36 11.62 9.54
C THR A 90 -17.56 10.13 9.27
N ASN A 91 -16.54 9.43 8.82
CA ASN A 91 -16.60 7.99 8.52
C ASN A 91 -16.41 7.07 9.73
N GLY A 92 -16.26 7.58 10.93
CA GLY A 92 -16.08 6.79 12.14
C GLY A 92 -15.64 7.66 13.30
N GLU A 93 -15.39 7.05 14.46
CA GLU A 93 -14.90 7.79 15.62
C GLU A 93 -13.47 8.26 15.43
N MET A 94 -13.25 9.57 15.54
CA MET A 94 -11.92 10.16 15.55
C MET A 94 -11.32 10.09 16.95
N LYS A 95 -10.27 9.32 17.10
CA LYS A 95 -9.35 9.39 18.23
C LYS A 95 -8.32 10.49 17.97
N GLY A 96 -7.63 10.99 18.97
CA GLY A 96 -6.61 12.06 18.81
C GLY A 96 -5.60 11.78 17.69
N GLY A 97 -4.89 12.82 17.24
CA GLY A 97 -3.89 12.73 16.17
C GLY A 97 -4.26 13.44 14.84
N GLY A 98 -5.46 14.02 14.78
CA GLY A 98 -5.90 14.88 13.66
C GLY A 98 -5.71 14.26 12.28
N LEU A 99 -5.01 14.99 11.42
CA LEU A 99 -4.73 14.62 10.03
C LEU A 99 -4.01 13.27 9.90
N TYR A 100 -3.02 13.01 10.77
CA TYR A 100 -2.30 11.75 10.81
C TYR A 100 -3.25 10.56 10.95
N TYR A 101 -4.21 10.64 11.89
CA TYR A 101 -5.18 9.56 12.13
C TYR A 101 -6.00 9.27 10.87
N LEU A 102 -6.48 10.32 10.18
CA LEU A 102 -7.29 10.16 8.97
C LEU A 102 -6.53 9.46 7.84
N ILE A 103 -5.30 9.90 7.57
CA ILE A 103 -4.50 9.36 6.47
C ILE A 103 -4.01 7.95 6.80
N SER A 104 -3.54 7.70 8.02
CA SER A 104 -3.01 6.39 8.42
C SER A 104 -4.05 5.29 8.37
N ARG A 105 -5.28 5.58 8.77
CA ARG A 105 -6.40 4.61 8.73
C ARG A 105 -6.97 4.42 7.32
N THR A 106 -6.68 5.33 6.39
CA THR A 106 -7.18 5.25 5.01
C THR A 106 -6.14 4.68 4.05
N LEU A 107 -4.93 5.26 4.02
CA LEU A 107 -3.87 4.89 3.07
C LEU A 107 -2.89 3.85 3.61
N GLY A 108 -2.80 3.69 4.94
CA GLY A 108 -1.89 2.75 5.57
C GLY A 108 -0.77 3.43 6.38
N ALA A 109 0.04 2.59 7.03
CA ALA A 109 1.04 3.00 8.00
C ALA A 109 2.16 3.85 7.36
N GLU A 110 2.60 3.48 6.16
CA GLU A 110 3.71 4.13 5.46
C GLU A 110 3.36 5.58 5.09
N TYR A 111 2.20 5.78 4.46
CA TYR A 111 1.71 7.12 4.11
C TYR A 111 1.35 7.92 5.36
N GLY A 112 0.62 7.30 6.29
CA GLY A 112 0.21 7.97 7.52
C GLY A 112 1.38 8.44 8.34
N GLY A 113 2.37 7.58 8.58
CA GLY A 113 3.56 7.93 9.37
C GLY A 113 4.39 9.03 8.72
N SER A 114 4.58 8.96 7.40
CA SER A 114 5.35 9.97 6.66
C SER A 114 4.70 11.34 6.73
N ILE A 115 3.38 11.40 6.52
CA ILE A 115 2.63 12.66 6.64
C ILE A 115 2.52 13.11 8.08
N GLY A 116 2.37 12.21 9.04
CA GLY A 116 2.31 12.59 10.44
C GLY A 116 3.57 13.32 10.91
N LEU A 117 4.74 12.84 10.48
CA LEU A 117 6.02 13.52 10.75
C LEU A 117 6.15 14.82 9.97
N LEU A 118 5.82 14.84 8.67
CA LEU A 118 5.85 16.04 7.84
C LEU A 118 4.92 17.13 8.40
N PHE A 119 3.69 16.75 8.77
CA PHE A 119 2.70 17.67 9.30
C PHE A 119 3.07 18.19 10.70
N SER A 120 3.69 17.36 11.54
CA SER A 120 4.25 17.81 12.80
C SER A 120 5.36 18.83 12.58
N MET A 121 6.27 18.59 11.60
CA MET A 121 7.30 19.54 11.20
C MET A 121 6.68 20.83 10.66
N ALA A 122 5.65 20.74 9.80
CA ALA A 122 4.93 21.88 9.27
C ALA A 122 4.37 22.79 10.36
N ASN A 123 3.82 22.20 11.43
CA ASN A 123 3.29 22.96 12.57
C ASN A 123 4.42 23.61 13.40
N CYS A 124 5.61 22.98 13.53
CA CYS A 124 6.77 23.61 14.16
C CYS A 124 7.28 24.80 13.34
N VAL A 125 7.42 24.62 12.02
CA VAL A 125 7.85 25.70 11.09
C VAL A 125 6.83 26.84 11.11
N GLY A 126 5.54 26.52 11.12
CA GLY A 126 4.45 27.48 11.24
C GLY A 126 4.48 28.27 12.54
N GLY A 127 4.69 27.58 13.66
CA GLY A 127 4.90 28.24 14.95
C GLY A 127 6.08 29.22 14.91
N GLY A 128 7.19 28.80 14.28
CA GLY A 128 8.37 29.65 14.06
C GLY A 128 8.06 30.88 13.20
N LEU A 129 7.35 30.73 12.09
CA LEU A 129 6.91 31.81 11.21
C LEU A 129 6.14 32.88 11.99
N TYR A 130 5.17 32.50 12.79
CA TYR A 130 4.34 33.42 13.56
C TYR A 130 5.15 34.12 14.67
N VAL A 131 6.10 33.42 15.28
CA VAL A 131 6.99 34.02 16.28
C VAL A 131 7.95 35.01 15.65
N VAL A 132 8.51 34.72 14.47
CA VAL A 132 9.38 35.69 13.75
C VAL A 132 8.60 36.96 13.41
N GLY A 133 7.38 36.82 12.91
CA GLY A 133 6.58 37.98 12.60
C GLY A 133 6.15 38.78 13.84
N PHE A 134 5.92 38.13 14.98
CA PHE A 134 5.78 38.84 16.27
C PHE A 134 7.05 39.64 16.59
N ALA A 135 8.20 39.02 16.44
CA ALA A 135 9.50 39.67 16.76
C ALA A 135 9.81 40.81 15.80
N GLU A 136 9.47 40.73 14.50
CA GLU A 136 9.55 41.84 13.56
C GLU A 136 8.74 43.05 14.04
N THR A 137 7.55 42.81 14.54
CA THR A 137 6.66 43.86 15.04
C THR A 137 7.21 44.48 16.32
N VAL A 138 7.68 43.67 17.27
CA VAL A 138 8.27 44.16 18.52
C VAL A 138 9.54 44.94 18.25
N ARG A 139 10.40 44.45 17.36
CA ARG A 139 11.61 45.18 16.93
C ARG A 139 11.26 46.57 16.37
N HIS A 140 10.24 46.64 15.50
CA HIS A 140 9.79 47.91 14.90
C HIS A 140 9.32 48.90 15.98
N LEU A 141 8.54 48.45 16.96
CA LEU A 141 8.09 49.30 18.08
C LEU A 141 9.25 49.75 18.96
N LEU A 142 10.23 48.90 19.21
CA LEU A 142 11.45 49.28 19.97
C LEU A 142 12.31 50.30 19.20
N TYR A 143 12.44 50.11 17.88
CA TYR A 143 13.16 51.01 17.02
C TYR A 143 12.50 52.41 16.99
N GLU A 144 11.15 52.48 16.88
CA GLU A 144 10.41 53.75 17.01
C GLU A 144 10.59 54.43 18.39
N ALA A 145 10.80 53.63 19.44
CA ALA A 145 11.08 54.10 20.77
C ALA A 145 12.57 54.50 20.97
N GLY A 146 13.41 54.32 19.95
CA GLY A 146 14.86 54.62 20.03
C GLY A 146 15.67 53.57 20.77
N ILE A 147 15.12 52.35 20.97
CA ILE A 147 15.76 51.23 21.68
C ILE A 147 16.26 50.20 20.66
N VAL A 148 17.60 50.01 20.65
CA VAL A 148 18.26 48.94 19.88
C VAL A 148 18.85 47.94 20.88
N ILE A 149 18.61 46.64 20.69
CA ILE A 149 19.06 45.60 21.64
C ILE A 149 20.48 45.15 21.27
N ILE A 150 20.72 44.75 20.00
CA ILE A 150 22.01 44.26 19.51
C ILE A 150 22.43 45.08 18.26
N ASP A 151 21.70 44.90 17.14
CA ASP A 151 22.03 45.51 15.84
C ASP A 151 20.89 46.34 15.24
N GLY A 152 19.70 46.31 15.84
CA GLY A 152 18.50 46.92 15.29
C GLY A 152 17.93 46.20 14.06
N GLU A 153 18.50 45.09 13.65
CA GLU A 153 18.14 44.34 12.44
C GLU A 153 17.77 42.86 12.75
N VAL A 154 18.46 41.94 12.10
CA VAL A 154 18.11 40.50 12.11
C VAL A 154 18.43 39.84 13.46
N TRP A 155 19.49 40.25 14.16
CA TRP A 155 19.84 39.66 15.45
C TRP A 155 18.84 40.00 16.56
N ASP A 156 18.26 41.19 16.52
CA ASP A 156 17.21 41.60 17.47
C ASP A 156 15.96 40.72 17.24
N VAL A 157 15.57 40.48 15.98
CA VAL A 157 14.47 39.58 15.65
C VAL A 157 14.72 38.15 16.15
N ARG A 158 15.94 37.62 15.97
CA ARG A 158 16.32 36.29 16.44
C ARG A 158 16.23 36.17 17.96
N LEU A 159 16.79 37.15 18.68
CA LEU A 159 16.78 37.14 20.13
C LEU A 159 15.36 37.20 20.68
N ILE A 160 14.54 38.14 20.19
CA ILE A 160 13.14 38.29 20.60
C ILE A 160 12.35 37.01 20.29
N SER A 161 12.60 36.40 19.11
CA SER A 161 11.94 35.16 18.71
C SER A 161 12.26 33.99 19.64
N VAL A 162 13.53 33.80 20.00
CA VAL A 162 13.95 32.72 20.90
C VAL A 162 13.33 32.89 22.28
N VAL A 163 13.41 34.11 22.84
CA VAL A 163 12.79 34.40 24.14
C VAL A 163 11.30 34.14 24.11
N THR A 164 10.60 34.55 23.05
CA THR A 164 9.17 34.34 22.88
C THR A 164 8.84 32.87 22.76
N CYS A 165 9.60 32.08 22.00
CA CYS A 165 9.41 30.62 21.92
C CYS A 165 9.49 29.94 23.28
N VAL A 166 10.49 30.33 24.09
CA VAL A 166 10.67 29.76 25.43
C VAL A 166 9.49 30.13 26.34
N LEU A 167 9.05 31.39 26.34
CA LEU A 167 7.92 31.87 27.14
C LEU A 167 6.62 31.17 26.75
N LEU A 168 6.31 31.07 25.44
CA LEU A 168 5.13 30.39 24.97
C LEU A 168 5.14 28.90 25.36
N MET A 169 6.30 28.25 25.21
CA MET A 169 6.42 26.86 25.61
C MET A 169 6.27 26.67 27.13
N ALA A 170 6.77 27.60 27.95
CA ALA A 170 6.57 27.56 29.40
C ALA A 170 5.09 27.62 29.76
N ILE A 171 4.29 28.48 29.10
CA ILE A 171 2.84 28.56 29.28
C ILE A 171 2.16 27.22 28.89
N ILE A 172 2.54 26.63 27.76
CA ILE A 172 2.01 25.36 27.29
C ILE A 172 2.36 24.21 28.25
N PHE A 173 3.60 24.18 28.76
CA PHE A 173 4.01 23.18 29.76
C PHE A 173 3.22 23.28 31.06
N TRP A 174 2.81 24.48 31.44
CA TRP A 174 2.03 24.70 32.66
C TRP A 174 0.63 24.07 32.52
N SER A 175 -0.13 24.47 31.50
CA SER A 175 -1.46 23.91 31.25
C SER A 175 -2.02 24.26 29.88
N THR A 176 -2.36 23.24 29.09
CA THR A 176 -3.10 23.37 27.81
C THR A 176 -4.53 23.89 28.00
N ALA A 177 -5.10 23.82 29.23
CA ALA A 177 -6.40 24.42 29.53
C ALA A 177 -6.36 25.93 29.65
N ILE A 178 -5.27 26.47 30.22
CA ILE A 178 -5.02 27.91 30.28
C ILE A 178 -4.82 28.46 28.89
N GLU A 179 -4.05 27.76 28.06
CA GLU A 179 -3.85 28.11 26.63
C GLU A 179 -5.18 28.28 25.91
N SER A 180 -6.11 27.33 26.04
CA SER A 180 -7.40 27.40 25.38
C SER A 180 -8.28 28.55 25.82
N LYS A 181 -8.33 28.85 27.14
CA LYS A 181 -9.06 30.01 27.67
C LYS A 181 -8.42 31.32 27.21
N LEU A 182 -7.09 31.38 27.19
CA LEU A 182 -6.35 32.54 26.71
C LEU A 182 -6.67 32.83 25.26
N GLN A 183 -6.69 31.80 24.37
CA GLN A 183 -7.07 31.98 22.97
C GLN A 183 -8.49 32.56 22.83
N GLN A 184 -9.47 32.11 23.62
CA GLN A 184 -10.82 32.64 23.57
C GLN A 184 -10.88 34.10 24.02
N ALA A 185 -10.16 34.48 25.06
CA ALA A 185 -10.08 35.86 25.52
C ALA A 185 -9.42 36.78 24.50
N LEU A 186 -8.38 36.29 23.80
CA LEU A 186 -7.65 37.04 22.78
C LEU A 186 -8.43 37.26 21.47
N LEU A 187 -9.58 36.57 21.28
CA LEU A 187 -10.45 36.82 20.13
C LEU A 187 -11.03 38.25 20.13
N VAL A 188 -11.36 38.80 21.32
CA VAL A 188 -11.99 40.12 21.44
C VAL A 188 -11.07 41.23 20.91
N PRO A 189 -9.82 41.37 21.38
CA PRO A 189 -8.89 42.40 20.86
C PRO A 189 -8.60 42.17 19.38
N LEU A 190 -8.54 40.94 18.88
CA LEU A 190 -8.38 40.64 17.46
C LEU A 190 -9.52 41.22 16.62
N LEU A 191 -10.79 40.98 17.02
CA LEU A 191 -11.96 41.55 16.32
C LEU A 191 -12.01 43.08 16.41
N LEU A 192 -11.61 43.66 17.56
CA LEU A 192 -11.56 45.11 17.72
C LEU A 192 -10.49 45.73 16.81
N SER A 193 -9.33 45.05 16.61
CA SER A 193 -8.31 45.55 15.68
C SER A 193 -8.79 45.56 14.22
N ILE A 194 -9.52 44.54 13.80
CA ILE A 194 -10.15 44.49 12.45
C ILE A 194 -11.16 45.62 12.28
N LEU A 195 -12.02 45.85 13.28
CA LEU A 195 -12.98 46.91 13.27
C LEU A 195 -12.30 48.30 13.25
N SER A 196 -11.23 48.50 14.03
CA SER A 196 -10.43 49.70 14.05
C SER A 196 -9.85 50.04 12.67
N PHE A 197 -9.34 49.02 11.94
CA PHE A 197 -8.86 49.19 10.58
C PHE A 197 -9.99 49.63 9.61
N ILE A 198 -11.12 48.91 9.64
CA ILE A 198 -12.27 49.20 8.73
C ILE A 198 -12.81 50.59 9.01
N ILE A 199 -13.04 50.98 10.27
CA ILE A 199 -13.53 52.33 10.62
C ILE A 199 -12.48 53.39 10.28
N GLY A 200 -11.21 53.11 10.55
CA GLY A 200 -10.10 54.04 10.31
C GLY A 200 -9.87 54.36 8.84
N SER A 201 -10.32 53.47 7.91
CA SER A 201 -10.25 53.73 6.46
C SER A 201 -11.20 54.82 5.98
N PHE A 202 -12.18 55.22 6.79
CA PHE A 202 -13.12 56.32 6.48
C PHE A 202 -12.67 57.64 7.10
N ILE A 203 -11.65 57.67 7.93
CA ILE A 203 -11.19 58.82 8.68
C ILE A 203 -9.86 59.34 8.08
N PRO A 204 -9.88 60.39 7.25
CA PRO A 204 -8.68 61.03 6.76
C PRO A 204 -7.97 61.76 7.91
N THR A 205 -6.66 61.75 7.87
CA THR A 205 -5.79 62.48 8.83
C THR A 205 -4.53 62.93 8.09
N ALA A 206 -4.04 64.13 8.31
CA ALA A 206 -2.87 64.67 7.63
C ALA A 206 -1.68 63.73 7.58
N LYS A 207 -1.36 63.08 8.70
CA LYS A 207 -0.29 62.08 8.80
C LYS A 207 -0.53 60.87 7.91
N LYS A 208 -1.78 60.46 7.70
CA LYS A 208 -2.11 59.35 6.77
C LYS A 208 -1.93 59.79 5.33
N GLU A 209 -2.34 61.02 4.99
CA GLU A 209 -2.25 61.58 3.63
C GLU A 209 -0.76 61.68 3.21
N GLU A 210 0.11 62.17 4.05
CA GLU A 210 1.57 62.20 3.82
C GLU A 210 2.15 60.76 3.58
N SER A 211 1.61 59.73 4.25
CA SER A 211 2.07 58.36 4.14
C SER A 211 1.44 57.61 2.95
N GLY A 212 0.68 58.27 2.07
CA GLY A 212 0.13 57.61 0.88
C GLY A 212 -1.37 57.33 0.91
N PHE A 213 -2.09 57.82 1.93
CA PHE A 213 -3.54 57.60 2.04
C PHE A 213 -4.28 58.66 1.21
N THR A 214 -5.06 58.18 0.23
CA THR A 214 -5.90 59.04 -0.62
C THR A 214 -7.38 59.03 -0.25
N GLY A 215 -7.80 58.17 0.69
CA GLY A 215 -9.19 57.85 0.90
C GLY A 215 -9.79 57.07 -0.27
N TYR A 216 -11.09 56.87 -0.25
CA TYR A 216 -11.80 56.12 -1.30
C TYR A 216 -11.96 56.97 -2.58
N GLN A 217 -10.97 56.82 -3.49
CA GLN A 217 -10.97 57.47 -4.79
C GLN A 217 -11.02 56.46 -5.94
N ALA A 218 -11.87 56.74 -6.94
CA ALA A 218 -11.95 55.89 -8.13
C ALA A 218 -10.61 55.82 -8.91
N ARG A 219 -9.85 56.86 -8.87
CA ARG A 219 -8.54 56.94 -9.53
C ARG A 219 -7.50 56.04 -8.86
N THR A 220 -7.38 56.03 -7.54
CA THR A 220 -6.52 55.14 -6.77
C THR A 220 -6.92 53.69 -6.97
N PHE A 221 -8.24 53.41 -6.96
CA PHE A 221 -8.75 52.08 -7.26
C PHE A 221 -8.32 51.63 -8.66
N ALA A 222 -8.49 52.47 -9.70
CA ALA A 222 -8.12 52.12 -11.06
C ALA A 222 -6.60 51.91 -11.22
N ALA A 223 -5.77 52.74 -10.59
CA ALA A 223 -4.30 52.61 -10.61
C ALA A 223 -3.82 51.30 -9.94
N ASN A 224 -4.49 50.90 -8.85
CA ASN A 224 -4.16 49.67 -8.12
C ASN A 224 -4.88 48.42 -8.61
N SER A 225 -5.75 48.52 -9.62
CA SER A 225 -6.50 47.36 -10.11
C SER A 225 -5.61 46.30 -10.74
N TRP A 226 -4.55 46.72 -11.46
CA TRP A 226 -3.65 45.82 -12.19
C TRP A 226 -2.34 45.60 -11.43
N PRO A 227 -1.64 44.47 -11.68
CA PRO A 227 -0.40 44.14 -11.00
C PRO A 227 0.74 45.10 -11.38
N ASP A 228 1.67 45.29 -10.42
CA ASP A 228 2.96 45.99 -10.58
C ASP A 228 4.03 45.17 -9.85
N PHE A 229 4.46 44.09 -10.52
CA PHE A 229 5.45 43.17 -9.94
C PHE A 229 6.85 43.79 -9.94
N ARG A 230 7.46 43.97 -8.77
CA ARG A 230 8.81 44.44 -8.59
C ARG A 230 9.72 43.38 -8.01
N ASP A 231 11.03 43.60 -8.01
CA ASP A 231 12.07 42.75 -7.40
C ASP A 231 12.02 41.27 -7.88
N GLY A 232 11.58 41.03 -9.14
CA GLY A 232 11.52 39.69 -9.71
C GLY A 232 10.37 38.82 -9.17
N HIS A 233 9.44 39.43 -8.44
CA HIS A 233 8.23 38.69 -7.98
C HIS A 233 7.29 38.40 -9.11
N SER A 234 6.52 37.31 -8.95
CA SER A 234 5.46 36.87 -9.86
C SER A 234 4.18 36.54 -9.08
N PHE A 235 3.08 36.32 -9.78
CA PHE A 235 1.83 35.90 -9.14
C PHE A 235 2.01 34.75 -8.16
N PHE A 236 2.74 33.71 -8.56
CA PHE A 236 2.93 32.52 -7.73
C PHE A 236 3.94 32.71 -6.60
N SER A 237 4.93 33.59 -6.80
CA SER A 237 5.84 33.99 -5.72
C SER A 237 5.07 34.72 -4.61
N ILE A 238 4.19 35.64 -4.97
CA ILE A 238 3.35 36.37 -4.01
C ILE A 238 2.31 35.45 -3.38
N PHE A 239 1.74 34.55 -4.15
CA PHE A 239 0.84 33.50 -3.65
C PHE A 239 1.55 32.67 -2.57
N SER A 240 2.85 32.34 -2.74
CA SER A 240 3.60 31.55 -1.76
C SER A 240 3.77 32.25 -0.43
N ILE A 241 3.89 33.58 -0.43
CA ILE A 241 4.00 34.41 0.77
C ILE A 241 2.63 34.57 1.46
N TYR A 242 1.54 34.62 0.67
CA TYR A 242 0.18 34.72 1.20
C TYR A 242 -0.36 33.39 1.73
N PHE A 243 -0.10 32.26 1.07
CA PHE A 243 -0.74 30.97 1.33
C PHE A 243 -0.62 30.47 2.78
N PRO A 244 0.49 30.72 3.56
CA PRO A 244 0.53 30.37 4.98
C PRO A 244 -0.66 30.89 5.79
N ALA A 245 -1.28 32.01 5.41
CA ALA A 245 -2.50 32.50 6.03
C ALA A 245 -3.66 31.49 5.94
N ALA A 246 -3.75 30.75 4.82
CA ALA A 246 -4.79 29.77 4.61
C ALA A 246 -4.53 28.40 5.24
N THR A 247 -3.36 28.16 5.85
CA THR A 247 -2.97 26.85 6.40
C THR A 247 -3.64 26.50 7.72
N GLY A 248 -4.28 27.44 8.39
CA GLY A 248 -4.89 27.27 9.72
C GLY A 248 -6.14 26.39 9.78
N ILE A 249 -6.64 25.87 8.65
CA ILE A 249 -7.86 25.05 8.59
C ILE A 249 -7.82 23.75 9.42
N MET A 250 -6.64 23.21 9.68
CA MET A 250 -6.49 21.97 10.43
C MET A 250 -6.40 22.15 11.95
N ALA A 251 -6.39 23.38 12.44
CA ALA A 251 -6.28 23.67 13.88
C ALA A 251 -7.37 23.00 14.73
N GLY A 252 -8.61 22.97 14.23
CA GLY A 252 -9.71 22.30 14.88
C GLY A 252 -9.65 20.76 14.81
N ALA A 253 -9.15 20.21 13.69
CA ALA A 253 -8.98 18.77 13.53
C ALA A 253 -7.87 18.21 14.42
N ASN A 254 -6.80 18.96 14.67
CA ASN A 254 -5.65 18.54 15.49
C ASN A 254 -6.02 18.28 16.96
N ILE A 255 -7.08 18.90 17.45
CA ILE A 255 -7.59 18.71 18.81
C ILE A 255 -8.85 17.84 18.86
N SER A 256 -9.07 17.00 17.85
CA SER A 256 -10.26 16.14 17.73
C SER A 256 -10.57 15.33 19.00
N GLY A 257 -9.55 14.92 19.76
CA GLY A 257 -9.71 14.21 21.03
C GLY A 257 -10.38 15.03 22.14
N ASP A 258 -10.28 16.37 22.07
CA ASP A 258 -10.82 17.31 23.06
C ASP A 258 -12.21 17.84 22.67
N LEU A 259 -12.77 17.44 21.54
CA LEU A 259 -14.08 17.89 21.06
C LEU A 259 -15.22 17.00 21.59
N LYS A 260 -16.38 17.61 21.86
CA LYS A 260 -17.59 16.91 22.32
C LYS A 260 -18.15 15.98 21.22
N ASN A 261 -18.20 16.48 19.99
CA ASN A 261 -18.62 15.73 18.79
C ASN A 261 -17.76 16.15 17.59
N PRO A 262 -16.59 15.51 17.39
CA PRO A 262 -15.67 15.86 16.31
C PRO A 262 -16.32 15.80 14.91
N GLN A 263 -17.17 14.81 14.66
CA GLN A 263 -17.81 14.54 13.37
C GLN A 263 -18.72 15.71 12.92
N ALA A 264 -19.42 16.35 13.85
CA ALA A 264 -20.28 17.49 13.54
C ALA A 264 -19.53 18.82 13.66
N ALA A 265 -18.58 18.92 14.59
CA ALA A 265 -17.88 20.16 14.92
C ALA A 265 -16.86 20.55 13.83
N ILE A 266 -16.07 19.60 13.31
CA ILE A 266 -15.00 19.88 12.35
C ILE A 266 -15.57 20.43 11.04
N PRO A 267 -16.53 19.77 10.36
CA PRO A 267 -17.06 20.30 9.10
C PRO A 267 -17.67 21.70 9.24
N ARG A 268 -18.53 21.88 10.23
CA ARG A 268 -19.24 23.15 10.45
C ARG A 268 -18.28 24.28 10.85
N GLY A 269 -17.42 24.01 11.81
CA GLY A 269 -16.51 25.02 12.32
C GLY A 269 -15.48 25.48 11.28
N THR A 270 -14.87 24.53 10.57
CA THR A 270 -13.82 24.86 9.59
C THR A 270 -14.38 25.57 8.36
N LEU A 271 -15.49 25.09 7.75
CA LEU A 271 -16.11 25.76 6.60
C LEU A 271 -16.60 27.17 6.95
N SER A 272 -17.19 27.36 8.14
CA SER A 272 -17.60 28.69 8.59
C SER A 272 -16.40 29.61 8.81
N ALA A 273 -15.30 29.10 9.36
CA ALA A 273 -14.08 29.88 9.54
C ALA A 273 -13.47 30.33 8.19
N ILE A 274 -13.42 29.42 7.20
CA ILE A 274 -12.93 29.76 5.86
C ILE A 274 -13.82 30.85 5.21
N ALA A 275 -15.13 30.70 5.29
CA ALA A 275 -16.05 31.68 4.70
C ALA A 275 -15.88 33.09 5.31
N VAL A 276 -15.86 33.17 6.65
CA VAL A 276 -15.67 34.44 7.36
C VAL A 276 -14.30 35.05 7.07
N SER A 277 -13.24 34.25 7.15
CA SER A 277 -11.88 34.77 6.89
C SER A 277 -11.71 35.22 5.44
N THR A 278 -12.27 34.50 4.46
CA THR A 278 -12.24 34.91 3.04
C THR A 278 -12.87 36.28 2.83
N VAL A 279 -14.04 36.53 3.46
CA VAL A 279 -14.69 37.83 3.39
C VAL A 279 -13.81 38.92 4.02
N ILE A 280 -13.20 38.67 5.17
CA ILE A 280 -12.31 39.63 5.82
C ILE A 280 -11.10 39.94 4.93
N TYR A 281 -10.42 38.92 4.37
CA TYR A 281 -9.28 39.12 3.49
C TYR A 281 -9.63 39.91 2.23
N ILE A 282 -10.77 39.62 1.55
CA ILE A 282 -11.22 40.35 0.40
C ILE A 282 -11.52 41.83 0.78
N THR A 283 -12.16 42.04 1.94
CA THR A 283 -12.45 43.40 2.44
C THR A 283 -11.15 44.18 2.65
N PHE A 284 -10.11 43.58 3.24
CA PHE A 284 -8.82 44.23 3.42
C PHE A 284 -8.12 44.52 2.10
N VAL A 285 -8.14 43.61 1.12
CA VAL A 285 -7.61 43.85 -0.24
C VAL A 285 -8.27 45.06 -0.89
N LEU A 286 -9.61 45.11 -0.81
CA LEU A 286 -10.37 46.21 -1.38
C LEU A 286 -10.07 47.55 -0.68
N ILE A 287 -10.03 47.56 0.64
CA ILE A 287 -9.71 48.78 1.41
C ILE A 287 -8.30 49.26 1.09
N CYS A 288 -7.27 48.40 1.23
CA CYS A 288 -5.90 48.78 0.95
C CYS A 288 -5.71 49.30 -0.48
N GLY A 289 -6.26 48.56 -1.46
CA GLY A 289 -6.11 48.94 -2.87
C GLY A 289 -6.89 50.18 -3.27
N SER A 290 -8.00 50.54 -2.57
CA SER A 290 -8.82 51.70 -2.88
C SER A 290 -8.35 52.95 -2.17
N THR A 291 -7.60 52.84 -1.06
CA THR A 291 -7.30 53.97 -0.16
C THR A 291 -5.84 54.39 -0.13
N TYR A 292 -4.90 53.61 -0.65
CA TYR A 292 -3.46 53.91 -0.62
C TYR A 292 -2.83 53.86 -2.01
N VAL A 293 -1.84 54.76 -2.24
CA VAL A 293 -0.97 54.67 -3.41
C VAL A 293 0.20 53.68 -3.16
N ARG A 294 0.82 53.21 -4.24
CA ARG A 294 1.95 52.25 -4.18
C ARG A 294 3.23 52.89 -3.59
N ASP A 295 3.51 54.16 -3.92
CA ASP A 295 4.72 54.85 -3.53
C ASP A 295 4.38 56.23 -2.93
N ALA A 296 4.97 56.58 -1.80
CA ALA A 296 4.80 57.87 -1.15
C ALA A 296 6.11 58.30 -0.45
N ASP A 297 6.40 59.61 -0.42
CA ASP A 297 7.58 60.20 0.15
C ASP A 297 7.46 60.49 1.67
N GLY A 298 6.27 60.46 2.22
CA GLY A 298 6.03 60.74 3.65
C GLY A 298 6.07 62.24 4.03
N VAL A 299 6.13 63.15 3.06
CA VAL A 299 6.29 64.59 3.30
C VAL A 299 5.22 65.41 2.53
N SER A 300 5.01 65.08 1.27
CA SER A 300 4.12 65.83 0.40
C SER A 300 2.72 65.20 0.35
N PRO A 301 1.64 66.02 0.40
CA PRO A 301 0.31 65.50 0.09
C PRO A 301 0.29 64.98 -1.36
N ILE A 302 -0.32 63.86 -1.55
CA ILE A 302 -0.27 63.11 -2.82
C ILE A 302 -1.04 63.89 -3.90
N ASP A 303 -0.30 64.37 -4.89
CA ASP A 303 -0.88 64.81 -6.15
C ASP A 303 -0.88 63.64 -7.11
N ALA A 304 -2.08 63.27 -7.52
CA ALA A 304 -2.30 62.07 -8.36
C ALA A 304 -1.75 62.27 -9.79
N ASP A 305 -1.40 63.47 -10.20
CA ASP A 305 -0.85 63.78 -11.53
C ASP A 305 0.66 63.80 -11.56
N HIS A 306 1.31 63.88 -10.40
CA HIS A 306 2.77 63.94 -10.30
C HIS A 306 3.27 62.86 -9.32
N PRO A 307 3.76 61.69 -9.80
CA PRO A 307 4.37 60.68 -8.92
C PRO A 307 5.54 61.31 -8.16
N PRO A 308 5.73 60.94 -6.87
CA PRO A 308 6.84 61.51 -6.09
C PRO A 308 8.18 61.13 -6.72
N ILE A 309 9.18 62.03 -6.65
CA ILE A 309 10.48 61.83 -7.26
C ILE A 309 11.15 60.52 -6.78
N CYS A 310 10.85 60.10 -5.55
CA CYS A 310 11.35 58.84 -4.98
C CYS A 310 10.82 57.61 -5.71
N ALA A 311 9.65 57.70 -6.39
CA ALA A 311 9.07 56.60 -7.18
C ALA A 311 9.93 56.26 -8.42
N LEU A 312 10.58 57.28 -9.01
CA LEU A 312 11.52 57.10 -10.13
C LEU A 312 12.78 56.32 -9.74
N ASN A 313 13.21 56.46 -8.51
CA ASN A 313 14.45 55.89 -7.98
C ASN A 313 14.17 54.65 -7.07
N SER A 314 12.93 54.23 -6.94
CA SER A 314 12.53 53.13 -6.03
C SER A 314 13.01 53.30 -4.59
N SER A 315 13.07 54.54 -4.09
CA SER A 315 13.62 54.92 -2.78
C SER A 315 12.57 55.50 -1.83
N CYS A 316 11.27 55.33 -2.13
CA CYS A 316 10.19 55.84 -1.29
C CYS A 316 10.11 55.10 0.05
N PRO A 317 10.00 55.82 1.18
CA PRO A 317 9.89 55.16 2.50
C PRO A 317 8.47 54.68 2.83
N TYR A 318 7.44 55.22 2.17
CA TYR A 318 6.04 54.90 2.41
C TYR A 318 5.34 54.46 1.15
N GLY A 319 4.08 54.10 1.29
CA GLY A 319 3.23 53.47 0.24
C GLY A 319 3.10 51.96 0.41
N LEU A 320 2.24 51.35 -0.41
CA LEU A 320 1.91 49.91 -0.27
C LEU A 320 3.11 48.97 -0.54
N HIS A 321 4.06 49.39 -1.41
CA HIS A 321 5.24 48.59 -1.72
C HIS A 321 6.29 48.61 -0.61
N ASN A 322 6.47 49.73 0.03
CA ASN A 322 7.66 50.03 0.83
C ASN A 322 7.40 49.95 2.33
N TYR A 323 6.14 50.12 2.77
CA TYR A 323 5.79 50.12 4.18
C TYR A 323 4.86 48.96 4.55
N TYR A 324 5.38 47.95 5.20
CA TYR A 324 4.60 46.74 5.56
C TYR A 324 3.51 46.98 6.61
N GLN A 325 3.61 48.04 7.41
CA GLN A 325 2.64 48.34 8.47
C GLN A 325 1.55 49.34 8.03
N THR A 326 1.21 49.43 6.74
CA THR A 326 0.17 50.30 6.19
C THR A 326 -1.18 50.13 6.90
N VAL A 327 -1.50 48.89 7.33
CA VAL A 327 -2.71 48.61 8.11
C VAL A 327 -2.73 49.33 9.44
N MET A 328 -1.56 49.52 10.10
CA MET A 328 -1.45 50.28 11.33
C MET A 328 -1.70 51.76 11.11
N LEU A 329 -1.15 52.37 10.06
CA LEU A 329 -1.40 53.75 9.70
C LEU A 329 -2.88 54.05 9.38
N THR A 330 -3.59 53.08 8.73
CA THR A 330 -5.01 53.22 8.35
C THR A 330 -5.93 53.26 9.54
N SER A 331 -5.60 52.60 10.65
CA SER A 331 -6.50 52.40 11.80
C SER A 331 -6.93 53.71 12.47
N VAL A 332 -8.01 53.64 13.25
CA VAL A 332 -8.48 54.74 14.12
C VAL A 332 -7.44 55.02 15.20
N TRP A 333 -6.86 53.97 15.77
CA TRP A 333 -5.88 54.01 16.82
C TRP A 333 -4.73 53.03 16.57
N PRO A 334 -3.58 53.50 16.10
CA PRO A 334 -2.48 52.61 15.69
C PRO A 334 -2.10 51.54 16.70
N PRO A 335 -1.99 51.81 18.04
CA PRO A 335 -1.67 50.76 19.01
C PRO A 335 -2.64 49.58 19.03
N MET A 336 -3.92 49.79 18.59
CA MET A 336 -4.89 48.70 18.53
C MET A 336 -4.52 47.67 17.49
N ILE A 337 -3.93 48.09 16.38
CA ILE A 337 -3.43 47.14 15.35
C ILE A 337 -2.16 46.42 15.88
N SER A 338 -1.24 47.14 16.55
CA SER A 338 -0.07 46.47 17.16
C SER A 338 -0.53 45.38 18.16
N ILE A 339 -1.56 45.66 18.98
CA ILE A 339 -2.17 44.63 19.84
C ILE A 339 -2.75 43.51 19.02
N GLY A 340 -3.46 43.85 17.91
CA GLY A 340 -4.03 42.85 16.98
C GLY A 340 -2.93 41.94 16.40
N ILE A 341 -1.81 42.46 15.94
CA ILE A 341 -0.65 41.72 15.42
C ILE A 341 -0.06 40.79 16.51
N VAL A 342 0.20 41.34 17.69
CA VAL A 342 0.74 40.59 18.84
C VAL A 342 -0.19 39.44 19.18
N VAL A 343 -1.48 39.69 19.29
CA VAL A 343 -2.48 38.70 19.64
C VAL A 343 -2.59 37.62 18.57
N SER A 344 -2.70 38.00 17.32
CA SER A 344 -2.88 37.04 16.22
C SER A 344 -1.65 36.13 16.06
N SER A 345 -0.45 36.70 16.14
CA SER A 345 0.81 35.97 16.02
C SER A 345 1.02 34.99 17.17
N LEU A 346 0.81 35.44 18.42
CA LEU A 346 0.93 34.56 19.59
C LEU A 346 -0.13 33.44 19.62
N CYS A 347 -1.39 33.74 19.24
CA CYS A 347 -2.43 32.70 19.15
C CYS A 347 -2.09 31.64 18.09
N SER A 348 -1.64 32.07 16.91
CA SER A 348 -1.24 31.16 15.83
C SER A 348 0.00 30.34 16.20
N ALA A 349 1.00 30.98 16.82
CA ALA A 349 2.21 30.31 17.31
C ALA A 349 1.87 29.24 18.37
N MET A 350 1.05 29.57 19.37
CA MET A 350 0.58 28.61 20.38
C MET A 350 -0.17 27.45 19.74
N GLY A 351 -1.04 27.71 18.78
CA GLY A 351 -1.76 26.69 18.02
C GLY A 351 -0.83 25.70 17.32
N GLY A 352 0.22 26.18 16.67
CA GLY A 352 1.27 25.36 16.03
C GLY A 352 2.08 24.55 17.04
N LEU A 353 2.55 25.20 18.11
CA LEU A 353 3.36 24.59 19.17
C LEU A 353 2.61 23.53 20.01
N VAL A 354 1.27 23.60 20.09
CA VAL A 354 0.43 22.59 20.72
C VAL A 354 0.11 21.45 19.74
N SER A 355 -0.19 21.79 18.48
CA SER A 355 -0.60 20.80 17.45
C SER A 355 0.55 19.89 17.05
N ALA A 356 1.75 20.42 16.84
CA ALA A 356 2.91 19.65 16.41
C ALA A 356 3.25 18.46 17.32
N PRO A 357 3.43 18.65 18.65
CA PRO A 357 3.74 17.56 19.55
C PRO A 357 2.60 16.55 19.73
N LYS A 358 1.34 16.97 19.66
CA LYS A 358 0.19 16.07 19.77
C LYS A 358 0.09 15.13 18.55
N VAL A 359 0.31 15.65 17.35
CA VAL A 359 0.37 14.83 16.14
C VAL A 359 1.57 13.89 16.17
N PHE A 360 2.74 14.41 16.58
CA PHE A 360 3.94 13.59 16.72
C PHE A 360 3.77 12.48 17.77
N GLN A 361 3.16 12.76 18.91
CA GLN A 361 2.83 11.77 19.93
C GLN A 361 1.96 10.65 19.37
N ALA A 362 0.94 10.99 18.58
CA ALA A 362 0.05 10.00 17.96
C ALA A 362 0.82 9.06 17.00
N VAL A 363 1.74 9.61 16.20
CA VAL A 363 2.64 8.80 15.34
C VAL A 363 3.51 7.86 16.18
N CYS A 364 4.10 8.37 17.26
CA CYS A 364 4.95 7.59 18.15
C CYS A 364 4.18 6.50 18.90
N HIS A 365 2.94 6.77 19.28
CA HIS A 365 2.08 5.82 20.00
C HIS A 365 1.76 4.58 19.15
N ASP A 366 1.58 4.74 17.85
CA ASP A 366 1.31 3.67 16.90
C ASP A 366 2.56 2.80 16.59
N ARG A 367 3.72 3.11 17.17
CA ARG A 367 5.00 2.38 17.05
C ARG A 367 5.46 2.12 15.62
N LEU A 368 5.18 3.05 14.71
CA LEU A 368 5.60 2.91 13.32
C LEU A 368 7.13 2.94 13.17
N ILE A 369 7.79 3.72 14.02
CA ILE A 369 9.25 3.78 14.14
C ILE A 369 9.60 3.48 15.61
N PRO A 370 10.15 2.30 15.92
CA PRO A 370 10.36 1.87 17.30
C PRO A 370 11.23 2.84 18.13
N SER A 371 12.25 3.45 17.52
CA SER A 371 13.13 4.42 18.20
C SER A 371 12.40 5.68 18.68
N LEU A 372 11.32 6.08 18.02
CA LEU A 372 10.52 7.25 18.39
C LEU A 372 9.51 6.97 19.53
N PHE A 373 9.32 5.73 19.94
CA PHE A 373 8.39 5.36 21.02
C PHE A 373 8.69 6.09 22.34
N PHE A 374 9.93 6.53 22.55
CA PHE A 374 10.33 7.37 23.69
C PHE A 374 9.44 8.61 23.86
N PHE A 375 8.96 9.19 22.76
CA PHE A 375 8.11 10.40 22.75
C PHE A 375 6.62 10.11 22.91
N ALA A 376 6.18 8.84 22.86
CA ALA A 376 4.77 8.45 23.01
C ALA A 376 4.22 8.69 24.42
N LYS A 377 5.09 8.81 25.45
CA LYS A 377 4.68 8.91 26.85
C LYS A 377 3.96 10.22 27.12
N GLY A 378 2.67 10.10 27.50
CA GLY A 378 1.87 11.22 28.02
C GLY A 378 2.05 11.41 29.52
N TYR A 379 1.91 12.64 29.98
CA TYR A 379 2.01 13.05 31.39
C TYR A 379 0.72 13.77 31.83
N GLY A 380 0.35 13.59 33.10
CA GLY A 380 -0.86 14.19 33.68
C GLY A 380 -2.18 13.53 33.26
N LEU A 381 -3.32 14.06 33.71
CA LEU A 381 -4.67 13.54 33.43
C LEU A 381 -5.10 13.64 31.96
N ARG A 382 -4.49 14.57 31.18
CA ARG A 382 -4.78 14.79 29.76
C ARG A 382 -3.80 14.06 28.81
N GLY A 383 -2.76 13.40 29.34
CA GLY A 383 -1.77 12.70 28.53
C GLY A 383 -0.84 13.63 27.73
N ASP A 384 -0.53 14.82 28.24
CA ASP A 384 0.29 15.82 27.54
C ASP A 384 1.69 15.29 27.21
N PRO A 385 2.20 15.43 25.97
CA PRO A 385 3.47 14.87 25.52
C PRO A 385 4.67 15.78 25.84
N ARG A 386 5.05 15.91 27.13
CA ARG A 386 6.14 16.84 27.54
C ARG A 386 7.44 16.64 26.78
N ARG A 387 7.81 15.42 26.46
CA ARG A 387 9.03 15.12 25.68
C ARG A 387 8.92 15.62 24.24
N ALA A 388 7.75 15.45 23.62
CA ALA A 388 7.53 15.95 22.26
C ALA A 388 7.45 17.51 22.25
N TYR A 389 6.96 18.15 23.32
CA TYR A 389 7.05 19.61 23.46
C TYR A 389 8.49 20.11 23.45
N ALA A 390 9.40 19.44 24.16
CA ALA A 390 10.82 19.81 24.15
C ALA A 390 11.45 19.68 22.77
N LEU A 391 11.12 18.61 22.02
CA LEU A 391 11.59 18.44 20.65
C LEU A 391 11.01 19.50 19.72
N ALA A 392 9.72 19.81 19.82
CA ALA A 392 9.09 20.85 19.03
C ALA A 392 9.68 22.24 19.31
N LEU A 393 10.01 22.55 20.58
CA LEU A 393 10.72 23.78 20.92
C LEU A 393 12.09 23.85 20.22
N LEU A 394 12.87 22.77 20.30
CA LEU A 394 14.19 22.72 19.64
C LEU A 394 14.07 22.97 18.14
N VAL A 395 13.15 22.30 17.46
CA VAL A 395 12.92 22.49 16.02
C VAL A 395 12.47 23.92 15.72
N THR A 396 11.53 24.47 16.49
CA THR A 396 11.03 25.84 16.29
C THR A 396 12.14 26.86 16.53
N VAL A 397 12.99 26.70 17.54
CA VAL A 397 14.16 27.55 17.77
C VAL A 397 15.13 27.52 16.59
N LEU A 398 15.41 26.37 16.01
CA LEU A 398 16.23 26.26 14.80
C LEU A 398 15.61 27.04 13.62
N VAL A 399 14.29 26.97 13.47
CA VAL A 399 13.58 27.70 12.39
C VAL A 399 13.63 29.20 12.58
N VAL A 400 13.40 29.71 13.80
CA VAL A 400 13.42 31.18 14.05
C VAL A 400 14.81 31.79 13.94
N MET A 401 15.88 30.99 14.01
CA MET A 401 17.24 31.47 13.73
C MET A 401 17.43 31.90 12.27
N VAL A 402 16.53 31.58 11.33
CA VAL A 402 16.54 32.16 9.98
C VAL A 402 16.32 33.67 10.05
N GLY A 403 15.40 34.14 10.90
CA GLY A 403 15.19 35.57 11.21
C GLY A 403 14.43 36.37 10.16
N ASP A 404 13.95 35.73 9.05
CA ASP A 404 13.19 36.39 7.99
C ASP A 404 11.96 35.56 7.60
N LEU A 405 10.79 36.18 7.66
CA LEU A 405 9.50 35.60 7.37
C LEU A 405 9.38 35.13 5.91
N ASN A 406 9.94 35.86 4.96
CA ASN A 406 9.81 35.58 3.54
C ASN A 406 10.54 34.30 3.12
N TYR A 407 11.67 33.97 3.77
CA TYR A 407 12.39 32.72 3.52
C TYR A 407 11.69 31.48 4.13
N ILE A 408 10.96 31.64 5.25
CA ILE A 408 10.27 30.54 5.93
C ILE A 408 8.95 30.21 5.24
N ALA A 409 8.23 31.21 4.69
CA ALA A 409 6.90 31.07 4.13
C ALA A 409 6.77 30.03 3.00
N PRO A 410 7.68 29.86 2.03
CA PRO A 410 7.57 28.82 0.99
C PRO A 410 7.69 27.39 1.53
N PHE A 411 8.51 27.17 2.55
CA PHE A 411 8.67 25.85 3.17
C PHE A 411 7.39 25.40 3.87
N ILE A 412 6.81 26.29 4.70
CA ILE A 412 5.56 25.97 5.40
C ILE A 412 4.43 25.74 4.40
N SER A 413 4.34 26.57 3.37
CA SER A 413 3.32 26.42 2.32
C SER A 413 3.39 25.05 1.66
N ASN A 414 4.60 24.61 1.25
CA ASN A 414 4.78 23.30 0.61
C ASN A 414 4.52 22.13 1.55
N PHE A 415 4.90 22.22 2.83
CA PHE A 415 4.61 21.16 3.80
C PHE A 415 3.11 20.99 4.03
N PHE A 416 2.37 22.06 4.14
CA PHE A 416 0.90 22.00 4.27
C PHE A 416 0.23 21.57 2.98
N LEU A 417 0.63 22.07 1.81
CA LEU A 417 0.08 21.65 0.53
C LEU A 417 0.31 20.16 0.26
N CYS A 418 1.48 19.62 0.58
CA CYS A 418 1.75 18.18 0.50
C CYS A 418 0.79 17.37 1.39
N SER A 419 0.59 17.85 2.63
CA SER A 419 -0.36 17.22 3.55
C SER A 419 -1.80 17.29 3.02
N TYR A 420 -2.21 18.42 2.45
CA TYR A 420 -3.53 18.60 1.85
C TYR A 420 -3.73 17.76 0.60
N ALA A 421 -2.71 17.63 -0.25
CA ALA A 421 -2.74 16.75 -1.42
C ALA A 421 -3.02 15.30 -1.01
N LEU A 422 -2.36 14.83 0.05
CA LEU A 422 -2.55 13.45 0.53
C LEU A 422 -3.87 13.22 1.25
N VAL A 423 -4.43 14.21 1.94
CA VAL A 423 -5.81 14.13 2.47
C VAL A 423 -6.83 13.99 1.34
N ASN A 424 -6.71 14.85 0.34
CA ASN A 424 -7.56 14.81 -0.83
C ASN A 424 -7.43 13.47 -1.58
N TYR A 425 -6.22 12.97 -1.76
CA TYR A 425 -5.95 11.66 -2.36
C TYR A 425 -6.50 10.51 -1.52
N ALA A 426 -6.36 10.56 -0.18
CA ALA A 426 -6.92 9.58 0.74
C ALA A 426 -8.45 9.50 0.63
N CYS A 427 -9.11 10.66 0.56
CA CYS A 427 -10.55 10.75 0.36
C CYS A 427 -10.97 10.18 -1.00
N PHE A 428 -10.26 10.54 -2.08
CA PHE A 428 -10.49 9.97 -3.41
C PHE A 428 -10.41 8.45 -3.39
N LEU A 429 -9.35 7.90 -2.81
CA LEU A 429 -9.12 6.45 -2.79
C LEU A 429 -10.16 5.72 -1.94
N ALA A 430 -10.56 6.30 -0.80
CA ALA A 430 -11.59 5.75 0.06
C ALA A 430 -12.95 5.64 -0.65
N ILE A 431 -13.33 6.68 -1.39
CA ILE A 431 -14.58 6.70 -2.18
C ILE A 431 -14.47 5.75 -3.37
N PHE A 432 -13.34 5.78 -4.10
CA PHE A 432 -13.12 4.98 -5.31
C PHE A 432 -13.07 3.47 -5.03
N SER A 433 -12.55 3.07 -3.86
CA SER A 433 -12.50 1.65 -3.45
C SER A 433 -13.88 1.05 -3.19
N GLN A 434 -14.91 1.88 -2.94
CA GLN A 434 -16.29 1.46 -2.68
C GLN A 434 -16.40 0.41 -1.57
N THR A 435 -15.60 0.55 -0.52
CA THR A 435 -15.64 -0.38 0.62
C THR A 435 -16.96 -0.25 1.37
N PRO A 436 -17.62 -1.36 1.77
CA PRO A 436 -18.86 -1.30 2.54
C PRO A 436 -18.72 -0.58 3.88
N GLY A 437 -17.51 -0.50 4.44
CA GLY A 437 -17.20 0.22 5.68
C GLY A 437 -17.06 1.73 5.52
N PHE A 438 -16.98 2.26 4.28
CA PHE A 438 -16.89 3.70 4.06
C PHE A 438 -18.29 4.33 3.93
N ARG A 439 -18.76 4.91 5.03
CA ARG A 439 -20.12 5.50 5.16
C ARG A 439 -20.06 6.85 5.87
N PRO A 440 -19.49 7.89 5.22
CA PRO A 440 -19.39 9.21 5.84
C PRO A 440 -20.78 9.83 6.06
N ALA A 441 -20.95 10.50 7.20
CA ALA A 441 -22.18 11.26 7.48
C ALA A 441 -22.24 12.59 6.72
N PHE A 442 -21.12 13.11 6.24
CA PHE A 442 -21.05 14.31 5.40
C PHE A 442 -21.52 13.98 4.00
N ARG A 443 -22.43 14.79 3.44
CA ARG A 443 -23.13 14.50 2.16
C ARG A 443 -22.50 15.11 0.92
N PHE A 444 -21.76 16.22 1.07
CA PHE A 444 -21.23 17.00 -0.06
C PHE A 444 -19.82 16.52 -0.47
N TYR A 445 -19.71 15.28 -0.97
CA TYR A 445 -18.44 14.74 -1.41
C TYR A 445 -18.54 14.06 -2.78
N SER A 446 -17.47 14.14 -3.54
CA SER A 446 -17.32 13.47 -4.84
C SER A 446 -15.87 13.01 -5.00
N PRO A 447 -15.61 11.80 -5.59
CA PRO A 447 -14.25 11.35 -5.84
C PRO A 447 -13.48 12.31 -6.74
N TRP A 448 -14.14 12.85 -7.76
CA TRP A 448 -13.50 13.77 -8.70
C TRP A 448 -13.14 15.12 -8.07
N LEU A 449 -13.95 15.60 -7.15
CA LEU A 449 -13.67 16.83 -6.40
C LEU A 449 -12.44 16.67 -5.51
N SER A 450 -12.33 15.53 -4.83
CA SER A 450 -11.15 15.22 -4.01
C SER A 450 -9.90 15.01 -4.87
N LEU A 451 -10.02 14.37 -6.04
CA LEU A 451 -8.89 14.23 -6.98
C LEU A 451 -8.45 15.59 -7.51
N LEU A 452 -9.40 16.47 -7.89
CA LEU A 452 -9.10 17.84 -8.30
C LEU A 452 -8.34 18.60 -7.21
N GLY A 453 -8.78 18.50 -5.95
CA GLY A 453 -8.10 19.09 -4.81
C GLY A 453 -6.65 18.58 -4.65
N ALA A 454 -6.43 17.28 -4.80
CA ALA A 454 -5.10 16.70 -4.76
C ALA A 454 -4.19 17.22 -5.88
N VAL A 455 -4.68 17.23 -7.12
CA VAL A 455 -3.94 17.70 -8.29
C VAL A 455 -3.64 19.20 -8.18
N MET A 456 -4.62 20.02 -7.75
CA MET A 456 -4.40 21.45 -7.50
C MET A 456 -3.30 21.70 -6.47
N CYS A 457 -3.33 21.02 -5.33
CA CYS A 457 -2.30 21.18 -4.33
C CYS A 457 -0.91 20.84 -4.89
N MET A 458 -0.77 19.72 -5.61
CA MET A 458 0.48 19.32 -6.24
C MET A 458 0.96 20.34 -7.29
N PHE A 459 0.08 20.80 -8.14
CA PHE A 459 0.40 21.80 -9.17
C PHE A 459 0.90 23.12 -8.55
N ILE A 460 0.19 23.61 -7.55
CA ILE A 460 0.57 24.83 -6.83
C ILE A 460 1.95 24.69 -6.17
N MET A 461 2.25 23.55 -5.53
CA MET A 461 3.56 23.29 -4.92
C MET A 461 4.72 23.48 -5.92
N PHE A 462 4.59 22.88 -7.11
CA PHE A 462 5.64 22.95 -8.13
C PHE A 462 5.81 24.37 -8.69
N ILE A 463 4.73 25.09 -8.90
CA ILE A 463 4.77 26.45 -9.46
C ILE A 463 5.28 27.46 -8.43
N MET A 464 4.92 27.30 -7.15
CA MET A 464 5.40 28.21 -6.10
C MET A 464 6.92 28.15 -5.94
N SER A 465 7.47 26.96 -5.81
CA SER A 465 8.90 26.75 -5.67
C SER A 465 9.24 25.27 -5.90
N TRP A 466 9.85 24.97 -7.03
CA TRP A 466 10.26 23.61 -7.35
C TRP A 466 11.33 23.08 -6.39
N VAL A 467 12.21 23.96 -5.87
CA VAL A 467 13.29 23.57 -4.93
C VAL A 467 12.71 23.11 -3.59
N THR A 468 11.84 23.92 -2.98
CA THR A 468 11.22 23.56 -1.69
C THR A 468 10.27 22.38 -1.84
N THR A 469 9.63 22.20 -3.00
CA THR A 469 8.84 21.02 -3.34
C THR A 469 9.70 19.77 -3.38
N LEU A 470 10.85 19.83 -4.04
CA LEU A 470 11.79 18.68 -4.11
C LEU A 470 12.28 18.30 -2.71
N ILE A 471 12.65 19.26 -1.88
CA ILE A 471 13.06 19.02 -0.48
C ILE A 471 11.94 18.33 0.29
N THR A 472 10.69 18.79 0.13
CA THR A 472 9.50 18.19 0.77
C THR A 472 9.31 16.75 0.33
N PHE A 473 9.44 16.44 -0.96
CA PHE A 473 9.33 15.09 -1.48
C PHE A 473 10.46 14.17 -1.05
N ILE A 474 11.70 14.67 -1.00
CA ILE A 474 12.84 13.90 -0.49
C ILE A 474 12.60 13.52 0.97
N PHE A 475 12.19 14.49 1.80
CA PHE A 475 11.87 14.23 3.20
C PHE A 475 10.76 13.17 3.33
N PHE A 476 9.67 13.35 2.59
CA PHE A 476 8.56 12.41 2.57
C PHE A 476 9.02 11.01 2.13
N ALA A 477 9.78 10.90 1.03
CA ALA A 477 10.25 9.65 0.47
C ALA A 477 11.21 8.92 1.43
N VAL A 478 12.12 9.62 2.08
CA VAL A 478 13.04 9.04 3.06
C VAL A 478 12.25 8.43 4.22
N VAL A 479 11.32 9.16 4.80
CA VAL A 479 10.50 8.66 5.91
C VAL A 479 9.63 7.49 5.46
N PHE A 480 9.04 7.57 4.27
CA PHE A 480 8.22 6.49 3.69
C PHE A 480 9.03 5.20 3.51
N VAL A 481 10.23 5.29 2.95
CA VAL A 481 11.12 4.14 2.76
C VAL A 481 11.53 3.55 4.11
N VAL A 482 11.88 4.38 5.09
CA VAL A 482 12.23 3.92 6.45
C VAL A 482 11.08 3.14 7.08
N ILE A 483 9.85 3.68 7.06
CA ILE A 483 8.68 2.99 7.65
C ILE A 483 8.39 1.69 6.90
N LYS A 484 8.49 1.70 5.57
CA LYS A 484 8.29 0.50 4.74
C LYS A 484 9.30 -0.60 5.05
N HIS A 485 10.57 -0.24 5.33
CA HIS A 485 11.58 -1.21 5.74
C HIS A 485 11.36 -1.76 7.14
N LEU A 486 10.88 -0.93 8.06
CA LEU A 486 10.60 -1.33 9.44
C LEU A 486 9.41 -2.29 9.57
N LYS A 487 8.54 -2.38 8.54
CA LYS A 487 7.36 -3.27 8.48
C LYS A 487 6.57 -3.28 9.80
N PRO A 488 5.99 -2.15 10.21
CA PRO A 488 5.27 -2.09 11.47
C PRO A 488 4.13 -3.10 11.50
N ASP A 489 3.96 -3.78 12.64
CA ASP A 489 2.99 -4.86 12.82
C ASP A 489 1.60 -4.29 13.12
N VAL A 490 1.07 -3.48 12.19
CA VAL A 490 -0.24 -2.82 12.31
C VAL A 490 -1.12 -3.15 11.11
N ASN A 491 -2.34 -3.60 11.40
CA ASN A 491 -3.35 -3.89 10.37
C ASN A 491 -4.60 -3.01 10.59
N TRP A 492 -4.73 -1.95 9.80
CA TRP A 492 -5.84 -0.99 9.92
C TRP A 492 -6.92 -1.15 8.83
N GLY A 493 -6.80 -2.16 7.96
CA GLY A 493 -7.78 -2.38 6.88
C GLY A 493 -7.79 -1.25 5.86
N THR A 494 -6.64 -0.96 5.27
CA THR A 494 -6.44 0.21 4.39
C THR A 494 -7.25 0.16 3.10
N SER A 495 -7.65 1.32 2.58
CA SER A 495 -8.34 1.47 1.29
C SER A 495 -7.47 1.00 0.11
N THR A 496 -6.14 0.99 0.26
CA THR A 496 -5.22 0.44 -0.74
C THR A 496 -5.42 -1.06 -0.93
N THR A 497 -5.60 -1.82 0.17
CA THR A 497 -5.93 -3.25 0.13
C THR A 497 -7.28 -3.50 -0.53
N ALA A 498 -8.28 -2.67 -0.22
CA ALA A 498 -9.62 -2.75 -0.83
C ALA A 498 -9.58 -2.45 -2.33
N THR A 499 -8.79 -1.47 -2.76
CA THR A 499 -8.59 -1.15 -4.17
C THR A 499 -7.90 -2.30 -4.91
N THR A 500 -6.88 -2.92 -4.28
CA THR A 500 -6.21 -4.12 -4.83
C THR A 500 -7.20 -5.27 -5.01
N TYR A 501 -8.07 -5.51 -4.03
CA TYR A 501 -9.13 -6.51 -4.15
C TYR A 501 -10.07 -6.21 -5.33
N LYS A 502 -10.54 -4.96 -5.46
CA LYS A 502 -11.41 -4.53 -6.56
C LYS A 502 -10.75 -4.74 -7.93
N HIS A 503 -9.46 -4.38 -8.07
CA HIS A 503 -8.72 -4.60 -9.30
C HIS A 503 -8.50 -6.07 -9.61
N ALA A 504 -8.16 -6.89 -8.60
CA ALA A 504 -8.01 -8.34 -8.75
C ALA A 504 -9.33 -8.98 -9.21
N LEU A 505 -10.44 -8.67 -8.53
CA LEU A 505 -11.77 -9.16 -8.89
C LEU A 505 -12.17 -8.74 -10.31
N SER A 506 -12.01 -7.46 -10.64
CA SER A 506 -12.30 -6.94 -11.99
C SER A 506 -11.43 -7.61 -13.05
N GLY A 507 -10.15 -7.86 -12.76
CA GLY A 507 -9.23 -8.57 -13.64
C GLY A 507 -9.67 -10.01 -13.89
N VAL A 508 -10.03 -10.74 -12.84
CA VAL A 508 -10.55 -12.13 -12.94
C VAL A 508 -11.84 -12.17 -13.76
N MET A 509 -12.77 -11.26 -13.50
CA MET A 509 -14.05 -11.20 -14.23
C MET A 509 -13.86 -10.85 -15.72
N LYS A 510 -12.87 -10.00 -16.06
CA LYS A 510 -12.53 -9.73 -17.46
C LYS A 510 -11.94 -10.96 -18.13
N LEU A 511 -10.97 -11.63 -17.47
CA LEU A 511 -10.39 -12.88 -18.00
C LEU A 511 -11.43 -13.99 -18.23
N THR A 512 -12.52 -14.02 -17.46
CA THR A 512 -13.59 -15.02 -17.62
C THR A 512 -14.42 -14.77 -18.87
N LYS A 513 -14.53 -13.52 -19.34
CA LYS A 513 -15.27 -13.15 -20.56
C LYS A 513 -14.50 -13.46 -21.84
N ASP A 514 -13.15 -13.41 -21.80
CA ASP A 514 -12.32 -13.60 -22.99
C ASP A 514 -12.19 -15.11 -23.31
N GLU A 515 -12.25 -15.51 -24.57
CA GLU A 515 -11.99 -16.89 -24.97
C GLU A 515 -10.50 -17.28 -24.78
N PRO A 516 -10.19 -18.52 -24.34
CA PRO A 516 -8.82 -18.96 -24.18
C PRO A 516 -8.14 -19.07 -25.55
N HIS A 517 -6.98 -18.42 -25.68
CA HIS A 517 -6.17 -18.49 -26.89
C HIS A 517 -4.79 -19.08 -26.57
N VAL A 518 -4.28 -19.96 -27.43
CA VAL A 518 -3.00 -20.66 -27.23
C VAL A 518 -1.83 -19.68 -27.03
N LYS A 519 -1.85 -18.52 -27.66
CA LYS A 519 -0.82 -17.44 -27.45
C LYS A 519 -0.72 -16.97 -26.01
N ASN A 520 -1.82 -17.07 -25.23
CA ASN A 520 -1.90 -16.63 -23.84
C ASN A 520 -1.75 -17.77 -22.85
N TYR A 521 -1.46 -18.99 -23.34
CA TYR A 521 -1.29 -20.16 -22.47
C TYR A 521 -0.18 -19.93 -21.46
N ARG A 522 -0.48 -20.29 -20.22
CA ARG A 522 0.46 -20.27 -19.08
C ARG A 522 0.33 -21.57 -18.29
N PRO A 523 1.46 -22.21 -17.95
CA PRO A 523 1.42 -23.34 -17.03
C PRO A 523 0.92 -22.88 -15.65
N GLN A 524 -0.26 -23.31 -15.27
CA GLN A 524 -0.84 -23.09 -13.95
C GLN A 524 -0.81 -24.43 -13.22
N ILE A 525 -0.01 -24.51 -12.15
CA ILE A 525 0.37 -25.80 -11.58
C ILE A 525 -0.30 -26.01 -10.24
N LEU A 526 -0.97 -27.16 -10.08
CA LEU A 526 -1.34 -27.74 -8.80
C LEU A 526 -0.27 -28.75 -8.39
N VAL A 527 0.44 -28.48 -7.31
CA VAL A 527 1.45 -29.38 -6.74
C VAL A 527 0.85 -30.18 -5.59
N LEU A 528 0.84 -31.48 -5.70
CA LEU A 528 0.43 -32.37 -4.61
C LEU A 528 1.67 -32.76 -3.78
N SER A 529 2.16 -31.78 -3.00
CA SER A 529 3.37 -31.94 -2.18
C SER A 529 3.13 -32.32 -0.74
N GLY A 530 1.85 -32.27 -0.28
CA GLY A 530 1.60 -32.24 1.15
C GLY A 530 2.03 -30.90 1.75
N VAL A 531 2.56 -30.91 2.95
CA VAL A 531 3.06 -29.69 3.60
C VAL A 531 4.35 -29.23 2.90
N PRO A 532 4.51 -27.93 2.55
CA PRO A 532 5.59 -27.42 1.70
C PRO A 532 7.03 -27.76 2.13
N HIS A 533 7.28 -27.96 3.43
CA HIS A 533 8.61 -28.26 3.94
C HIS A 533 9.04 -29.72 3.77
N GLU A 534 8.10 -30.65 3.56
CA GLU A 534 8.39 -32.06 3.41
C GLU A 534 9.04 -32.40 2.06
N ARG A 535 8.67 -31.67 1.01
CA ARG A 535 9.12 -31.94 -0.37
C ARG A 535 9.56 -30.70 -1.12
N PRO A 536 10.63 -30.03 -0.66
CA PRO A 536 11.05 -28.74 -1.22
C PRO A 536 11.45 -28.82 -2.70
N HIS A 537 11.99 -29.95 -3.16
CA HIS A 537 12.42 -30.15 -4.55
C HIS A 537 11.26 -30.12 -5.56
N ILE A 538 10.07 -30.59 -5.20
CA ILE A 538 8.90 -30.54 -6.09
C ILE A 538 8.41 -29.09 -6.21
N LEU A 539 8.42 -28.35 -5.12
CA LEU A 539 8.08 -26.95 -5.10
C LEU A 539 9.09 -26.09 -5.87
N GLU A 540 10.37 -26.39 -5.77
CA GLU A 540 11.42 -25.73 -6.53
C GLU A 540 11.21 -25.92 -8.04
N MET A 541 10.90 -27.14 -8.47
CA MET A 541 10.55 -27.44 -9.87
C MET A 541 9.31 -26.66 -10.32
N ALA A 542 8.23 -26.69 -9.55
CA ALA A 542 6.99 -25.98 -9.87
C ALA A 542 7.20 -24.45 -9.92
N SER A 543 7.95 -23.90 -8.98
CA SER A 543 8.31 -22.48 -8.95
C SER A 543 9.15 -22.07 -10.16
N SER A 544 10.07 -22.92 -10.58
CA SER A 544 10.89 -22.70 -11.77
C SER A 544 10.08 -22.72 -13.07
N ILE A 545 9.07 -23.60 -13.17
CA ILE A 545 8.19 -23.63 -14.34
C ILE A 545 7.25 -22.40 -14.37
N THR A 546 6.64 -22.05 -13.23
CA THR A 546 5.70 -20.92 -13.14
C THR A 546 6.38 -19.57 -13.11
N ARG A 547 7.64 -19.51 -12.65
CA ARG A 547 8.50 -18.30 -12.60
C ARG A 547 7.86 -17.14 -11.86
N GLY A 548 6.87 -17.37 -11.02
CA GLY A 548 6.09 -16.34 -10.32
C GLY A 548 5.20 -15.48 -11.22
N THR A 549 5.01 -15.87 -12.49
CA THR A 549 4.14 -15.21 -13.48
C THR A 549 2.85 -15.98 -13.78
N SER A 550 2.74 -17.19 -13.26
CA SER A 550 1.59 -18.07 -13.40
C SER A 550 1.10 -18.56 -12.04
N LEU A 551 -0.12 -19.08 -11.99
CA LEU A 551 -0.71 -19.61 -10.76
C LEU A 551 0.04 -20.87 -10.31
N LEU A 552 0.44 -20.91 -9.04
CA LEU A 552 0.98 -22.07 -8.34
C LEU A 552 0.13 -22.33 -7.10
N VAL A 553 -0.46 -23.52 -7.03
CA VAL A 553 -1.25 -23.97 -5.88
C VAL A 553 -0.58 -25.19 -5.27
N CYS A 554 -0.29 -25.14 -3.98
CA CYS A 554 0.21 -26.28 -3.20
C CYS A 554 -0.97 -26.96 -2.52
N GLY A 555 -1.33 -28.13 -3.01
CA GLY A 555 -2.42 -28.94 -2.48
C GLY A 555 -1.92 -29.87 -1.38
N ASN A 556 -2.58 -29.84 -0.24
CA ASN A 556 -2.40 -30.76 0.87
C ASN A 556 -3.72 -31.47 1.18
N VAL A 557 -3.68 -32.77 1.35
CA VAL A 557 -4.83 -33.61 1.70
C VAL A 557 -4.61 -34.23 3.06
N ILE A 558 -5.50 -33.96 4.00
CA ILE A 558 -5.52 -34.59 5.32
C ILE A 558 -6.53 -35.74 5.27
N VAL A 559 -6.05 -36.95 5.41
CA VAL A 559 -6.90 -38.16 5.46
C VAL A 559 -7.33 -38.42 6.89
N GLN A 560 -8.65 -38.40 7.13
CA GLN A 560 -9.19 -38.63 8.47
C GLN A 560 -10.47 -39.48 8.43
N LYS A 561 -10.54 -40.45 9.33
CA LYS A 561 -11.65 -41.42 9.39
C LYS A 561 -12.72 -41.12 10.45
N SER A 562 -12.61 -40.03 11.27
CA SER A 562 -13.53 -39.75 12.38
C SER A 562 -14.46 -38.55 12.18
N LYS A 563 -15.60 -38.52 12.90
CA LYS A 563 -16.81 -37.71 12.64
C LYS A 563 -16.83 -36.28 13.23
N GLU A 564 -15.83 -35.78 13.90
CA GLU A 564 -15.89 -34.44 14.53
C GLU A 564 -15.31 -33.33 13.64
N MET A 565 -16.20 -32.69 12.87
CA MET A 565 -15.85 -31.72 11.80
C MET A 565 -15.51 -30.30 12.32
N SER A 566 -16.02 -29.88 13.49
CA SER A 566 -15.89 -28.47 13.92
C SER A 566 -14.52 -28.10 14.48
N GLU A 567 -13.86 -29.01 15.21
CA GLU A 567 -12.49 -28.80 15.70
C GLU A 567 -11.46 -28.83 14.57
N GLN A 568 -11.77 -29.57 13.50
CA GLN A 568 -10.90 -29.77 12.35
C GLN A 568 -10.73 -28.53 11.47
N LEU A 569 -11.79 -27.72 11.29
CA LEU A 569 -11.73 -26.50 10.47
C LEU A 569 -10.75 -25.45 11.05
N THR A 570 -10.63 -25.42 12.36
CA THR A 570 -9.66 -24.53 13.02
C THR A 570 -8.22 -25.01 12.79
N GLY A 571 -8.01 -26.35 12.80
CA GLY A 571 -6.72 -26.97 12.49
C GLY A 571 -6.29 -26.74 11.04
N VAL A 572 -7.22 -26.90 10.08
CA VAL A 572 -6.96 -26.67 8.65
C VAL A 572 -6.47 -25.25 8.38
N ARG A 573 -7.13 -24.22 8.93
CA ARG A 573 -6.69 -22.84 8.78
C ARG A 573 -5.27 -22.61 9.29
N LYS A 574 -4.95 -23.17 10.45
CA LYS A 574 -3.61 -23.05 11.02
C LYS A 574 -2.55 -23.72 10.15
N ILE A 575 -2.86 -24.89 9.58
CA ILE A 575 -1.97 -25.58 8.64
C ILE A 575 -1.79 -24.77 7.35
N GLU A 576 -2.86 -24.18 6.80
CA GLU A 576 -2.76 -23.29 5.63
C GLU A 576 -1.89 -22.06 5.91
N GLU A 577 -2.04 -21.41 7.08
CA GLU A 577 -1.24 -20.25 7.48
C GLU A 577 0.24 -20.61 7.63
N VAL A 578 0.55 -21.72 8.29
CA VAL A 578 1.93 -22.23 8.44
C VAL A 578 2.53 -22.58 7.07
N SER A 579 1.77 -23.29 6.23
CA SER A 579 2.20 -23.65 4.88
C SER A 579 2.41 -22.42 3.99
N GLN A 580 1.53 -21.42 4.09
CA GLN A 580 1.68 -20.16 3.37
C GLN A 580 2.90 -19.36 3.85
N ALA A 581 3.20 -19.39 5.16
CA ALA A 581 4.40 -18.78 5.72
C ALA A 581 5.67 -19.49 5.24
N ALA A 582 5.65 -20.83 5.14
CA ALA A 582 6.76 -21.63 4.62
C ALA A 582 7.05 -21.30 3.14
N LEU A 583 6.03 -21.21 2.29
CA LEU A 583 6.18 -20.77 0.89
C LEU A 583 6.82 -19.38 0.77
N ARG A 584 6.39 -18.44 1.62
CA ARG A 584 6.97 -17.08 1.65
C ARG A 584 8.45 -17.09 2.06
N ARG A 585 8.83 -17.89 3.05
CA ARG A 585 10.23 -18.03 3.50
C ARG A 585 11.12 -18.61 2.41
N GLN A 586 10.63 -19.60 1.65
CA GLN A 586 11.31 -20.19 0.50
C GLN A 586 11.31 -19.28 -0.75
N GLY A 587 10.70 -18.10 -0.70
CA GLY A 587 10.61 -17.19 -1.86
C GLY A 587 9.68 -17.69 -2.97
N VAL A 588 8.87 -18.72 -2.71
CA VAL A 588 7.93 -19.31 -3.68
C VAL A 588 6.64 -18.49 -3.72
N ARG A 589 6.28 -18.00 -4.90
CA ARG A 589 5.02 -17.28 -5.15
C ARG A 589 3.90 -18.27 -5.45
N GLY A 590 3.26 -18.78 -4.42
CA GLY A 590 2.18 -19.75 -4.52
C GLY A 590 1.13 -19.57 -3.43
N ILE A 591 0.03 -20.29 -3.57
CA ILE A 591 -1.08 -20.34 -2.61
C ILE A 591 -1.14 -21.76 -2.04
N SER A 592 -1.20 -21.90 -0.71
CA SER A 592 -1.41 -23.19 -0.06
C SER A 592 -2.91 -23.46 0.13
N LYS A 593 -3.36 -24.66 -0.20
CA LYS A 593 -4.72 -25.14 0.02
C LYS A 593 -4.70 -26.52 0.66
N THR A 594 -5.49 -26.69 1.73
CA THR A 594 -5.63 -27.94 2.46
C THR A 594 -7.07 -28.42 2.42
N VAL A 595 -7.26 -29.69 2.08
CA VAL A 595 -8.57 -30.37 2.03
C VAL A 595 -8.56 -31.54 3.01
N VAL A 596 -9.68 -31.79 3.66
CA VAL A 596 -9.91 -32.95 4.52
C VAL A 596 -10.81 -33.94 3.78
N ALA A 597 -10.39 -35.18 3.67
CA ALA A 597 -11.15 -36.23 2.99
C ALA A 597 -11.01 -37.58 3.71
N SER A 598 -11.87 -38.53 3.37
CA SER A 598 -11.83 -39.89 3.92
C SER A 598 -10.72 -40.73 3.29
N THR A 599 -10.36 -40.42 2.03
CA THR A 599 -9.25 -41.04 1.31
C THR A 599 -8.42 -40.01 0.56
N LEU A 600 -7.18 -40.38 0.20
CA LEU A 600 -6.28 -39.47 -0.53
C LEU A 600 -6.83 -39.14 -1.93
N GLU A 601 -7.43 -40.17 -2.61
CA GLU A 601 -7.98 -40.00 -3.95
C GLU A 601 -9.15 -39.03 -3.95
N GLU A 602 -10.05 -39.16 -2.96
CA GLU A 602 -11.18 -38.25 -2.79
C GLU A 602 -10.72 -36.84 -2.55
N GLY A 603 -9.72 -36.63 -1.69
CA GLY A 603 -9.14 -35.31 -1.42
C GLY A 603 -8.47 -34.70 -2.67
N CYS A 604 -7.76 -35.51 -3.46
CA CYS A 604 -7.19 -35.04 -4.72
C CYS A 604 -8.29 -34.70 -5.74
N LEU A 605 -9.34 -35.51 -5.83
CA LEU A 605 -10.48 -35.22 -6.69
C LEU A 605 -11.18 -33.92 -6.31
N MET A 606 -11.35 -33.67 -5.01
CA MET A 606 -11.83 -32.35 -4.52
C MET A 606 -10.94 -31.20 -4.98
N LEU A 607 -9.61 -31.34 -4.88
CA LEU A 607 -8.68 -30.32 -5.37
C LEU A 607 -8.79 -30.11 -6.90
N TYR A 608 -9.06 -31.17 -7.68
CA TYR A 608 -9.23 -31.08 -9.13
C TYR A 608 -10.56 -30.44 -9.54
N GLN A 609 -11.66 -30.81 -8.91
CA GLN A 609 -13.00 -30.27 -9.18
C GLN A 609 -13.09 -28.79 -8.83
N LEU A 610 -12.50 -28.41 -7.70
CA LEU A 610 -12.43 -27.02 -7.25
C LEU A 610 -11.58 -26.13 -8.18
N SER A 611 -10.75 -26.74 -9.03
CA SER A 611 -9.96 -26.01 -10.02
C SER A 611 -10.73 -25.69 -11.31
N LYS A 612 -11.85 -26.34 -11.60
CA LYS A 612 -12.60 -26.26 -12.88
C LYS A 612 -14.03 -25.73 -12.80
N SER A 613 -14.53 -25.39 -11.62
CA SER A 613 -15.93 -25.02 -11.45
C SER A 613 -16.29 -23.71 -12.14
N CYS A 614 -16.80 -23.75 -13.35
CA CYS A 614 -17.74 -22.77 -13.93
C CYS A 614 -18.38 -23.19 -15.28
N ASP A 615 -18.52 -24.48 -15.59
CA ASP A 615 -19.43 -24.86 -16.65
C ASP A 615 -20.72 -25.47 -16.00
N SER A 616 -21.80 -24.75 -16.19
CA SER A 616 -23.09 -24.95 -15.54
C SER A 616 -23.78 -26.32 -15.82
N ASP A 617 -23.26 -27.10 -16.74
CA ASP A 617 -23.90 -28.35 -17.17
C ASP A 617 -23.45 -29.58 -16.40
N PHE A 618 -22.42 -29.49 -15.57
CA PHE A 618 -21.89 -30.62 -14.81
C PHE A 618 -22.57 -30.83 -13.44
N PHE A 619 -23.31 -29.85 -12.95
CA PHE A 619 -23.98 -29.89 -11.63
C PHE A 619 -25.23 -30.79 -11.60
N LEU A 620 -25.76 -31.20 -12.76
CA LEU A 620 -26.99 -31.99 -12.87
C LEU A 620 -26.79 -33.49 -12.80
N LEU A 621 -25.56 -34.00 -12.78
CA LEU A 621 -25.27 -35.45 -12.87
C LEU A 621 -24.92 -36.12 -11.54
N ILE A 622 -24.81 -35.42 -10.44
CA ILE A 622 -24.53 -36.02 -9.12
C ILE A 622 -25.70 -35.78 -8.17
N GLY A 623 -26.76 -36.60 -8.41
CA GLY A 623 -27.90 -36.66 -7.50
C GLY A 623 -27.60 -37.56 -6.31
N SER A 624 -27.03 -37.01 -5.24
CA SER A 624 -27.28 -37.47 -3.86
C SER A 624 -26.51 -36.58 -2.86
N PRO A 625 -27.12 -36.09 -1.75
CA PRO A 625 -26.46 -35.38 -0.72
C PRO A 625 -25.72 -36.30 0.24
N PRO A 626 -24.49 -35.97 0.73
CA PRO A 626 -24.29 -34.89 1.68
C PRO A 626 -23.01 -34.06 1.44
N PHE A 627 -23.05 -33.07 0.59
CA PHE A 627 -21.90 -32.15 0.42
C PHE A 627 -22.26 -30.71 0.82
N ASN A 628 -22.55 -30.49 2.11
CA ASN A 628 -22.81 -29.15 2.64
C ASN A 628 -21.53 -28.29 2.87
N ASN A 629 -20.34 -28.72 2.43
CA ASN A 629 -19.07 -28.02 2.72
C ASN A 629 -18.24 -27.65 1.46
N LEU A 630 -18.88 -27.40 0.33
CA LEU A 630 -18.22 -27.06 -0.95
C LEU A 630 -17.82 -25.56 -1.01
N GLN A 631 -17.01 -25.05 -0.07
CA GLN A 631 -16.60 -23.62 -0.07
C GLN A 631 -15.12 -23.36 -0.33
N ILE A 632 -14.34 -24.32 -0.79
CA ILE A 632 -12.88 -24.10 -0.96
C ILE A 632 -12.51 -24.28 -2.44
N ALA A 633 -12.61 -23.21 -3.24
CA ALA A 633 -12.15 -23.21 -4.62
C ALA A 633 -10.63 -23.03 -4.72
N CYS A 634 -9.92 -23.88 -5.46
CA CYS A 634 -8.50 -23.74 -5.78
C CYS A 634 -8.20 -22.73 -6.89
N GLY A 635 -9.22 -22.13 -7.50
CA GLY A 635 -9.08 -21.15 -8.57
C GLY A 635 -10.22 -20.14 -8.60
N LEU A 636 -10.04 -19.06 -9.36
CA LEU A 636 -11.03 -18.01 -9.60
C LEU A 636 -11.20 -17.81 -11.11
N GLY A 637 -12.35 -18.19 -11.64
CA GLY A 637 -12.65 -18.10 -13.06
C GLY A 637 -11.62 -18.89 -13.90
N ARG A 638 -10.94 -18.25 -14.84
CA ARG A 638 -9.90 -18.87 -15.68
C ARG A 638 -8.51 -18.96 -15.03
N MET A 639 -8.32 -18.42 -13.85
CA MET A 639 -7.12 -18.66 -13.06
C MET A 639 -7.27 -19.97 -12.29
N THR A 640 -7.17 -21.08 -13.00
CA THR A 640 -7.30 -22.45 -12.48
C THR A 640 -6.12 -23.30 -12.92
N PRO A 641 -5.62 -24.23 -12.08
CA PRO A 641 -4.57 -25.16 -12.47
C PRO A 641 -4.93 -25.95 -13.74
N ASN A 642 -3.97 -26.06 -14.65
CA ASN A 642 -4.07 -26.84 -15.88
C ASN A 642 -3.04 -27.98 -15.93
N ILE A 643 -2.12 -28.05 -14.97
CA ILE A 643 -1.13 -29.11 -14.82
C ILE A 643 -1.11 -29.56 -13.36
N VAL A 644 -1.08 -30.88 -13.14
CA VAL A 644 -0.84 -31.46 -11.82
C VAL A 644 0.59 -31.97 -11.76
N LEU A 645 1.34 -31.57 -10.74
CA LEU A 645 2.70 -32.04 -10.48
C LEU A 645 2.72 -32.94 -9.26
N LEU A 646 3.19 -34.17 -9.46
CA LEU A 646 3.30 -35.23 -8.47
C LEU A 646 4.75 -35.63 -8.23
N GLY A 647 5.07 -36.11 -7.03
CA GLY A 647 6.30 -36.85 -6.79
C GLY A 647 6.16 -38.30 -7.24
N PHE A 648 7.30 -38.96 -7.56
CA PHE A 648 7.34 -40.41 -7.84
C PHE A 648 7.12 -41.19 -6.54
N PRO A 649 6.29 -42.27 -6.55
CA PRO A 649 6.02 -43.05 -5.33
C PRO A 649 7.28 -43.80 -4.85
N GLY A 650 7.58 -43.65 -3.55
CA GLY A 650 8.70 -44.32 -2.91
C GLY A 650 8.41 -45.81 -2.61
N LYS A 651 9.47 -46.62 -2.47
CA LYS A 651 9.37 -48.03 -2.04
C LYS A 651 9.46 -48.09 -0.50
N ASN A 652 8.40 -47.79 0.22
CA ASN A 652 8.46 -47.63 1.67
C ASN A 652 7.83 -48.74 2.52
N SER A 653 7.12 -49.67 1.93
CA SER A 653 6.49 -50.74 2.68
C SER A 653 7.20 -52.07 2.43
N GLN A 654 7.56 -52.76 3.52
CA GLN A 654 8.01 -54.16 3.46
C GLN A 654 6.82 -55.09 3.22
N ASP A 655 5.57 -54.56 3.36
CA ASP A 655 4.35 -55.29 3.16
C ASP A 655 3.81 -55.06 1.74
N GLY A 656 3.86 -56.06 0.87
CA GLY A 656 3.46 -55.95 -0.54
C GLY A 656 2.00 -55.54 -0.74
N ARG A 657 1.11 -55.84 0.22
CA ARG A 657 -0.31 -55.45 0.15
C ARG A 657 -0.56 -53.99 0.39
N ALA A 658 0.11 -53.39 1.41
CA ALA A 658 0.03 -51.97 1.68
C ALA A 658 0.59 -51.16 0.51
N GLN A 659 1.68 -51.63 -0.10
CA GLN A 659 2.28 -51.02 -1.27
C GLN A 659 1.35 -51.03 -2.50
N LEU A 660 0.59 -52.07 -2.70
CA LEU A 660 -0.37 -52.19 -3.82
C LEU A 660 -1.55 -51.25 -3.67
N SER A 661 -2.06 -51.06 -2.43
CA SER A 661 -3.12 -50.06 -2.13
C SER A 661 -2.66 -48.63 -2.48
N ASP A 662 -1.43 -48.29 -2.07
CA ASP A 662 -0.86 -46.95 -2.38
C ASP A 662 -0.67 -46.75 -3.89
N PHE A 663 -0.32 -47.84 -4.61
CA PHE A 663 -0.17 -47.80 -6.06
C PHE A 663 -1.49 -47.63 -6.78
N ASN A 664 -2.58 -48.24 -6.27
CA ASN A 664 -3.93 -48.08 -6.79
C ASN A 664 -4.39 -46.64 -6.63
N ALA A 665 -4.20 -46.05 -5.43
CA ALA A 665 -4.50 -44.67 -5.14
C ALA A 665 -3.74 -43.70 -6.07
N TYR A 666 -2.45 -43.95 -6.26
CA TYR A 666 -1.61 -43.13 -7.12
C TYR A 666 -2.03 -43.18 -8.60
N LEU A 667 -2.34 -44.37 -9.12
CA LEU A 667 -2.84 -44.52 -10.49
C LEU A 667 -4.19 -43.80 -10.68
N GLN A 668 -5.09 -43.93 -9.71
CA GLN A 668 -6.39 -43.25 -9.74
C GLN A 668 -6.25 -41.74 -9.76
N ILE A 669 -5.34 -41.19 -8.95
CA ILE A 669 -5.02 -39.74 -8.92
C ILE A 669 -4.56 -39.25 -10.31
N ILE A 670 -3.69 -39.98 -11.00
CA ILE A 670 -3.24 -39.64 -12.35
C ILE A 670 -4.39 -39.73 -13.36
N GLN A 671 -5.19 -40.80 -13.31
CA GLN A 671 -6.33 -40.96 -14.21
C GLN A 671 -7.37 -39.85 -14.00
N GLN A 672 -7.71 -39.54 -12.76
CA GLN A 672 -8.64 -38.45 -12.42
C GLN A 672 -8.15 -37.10 -12.93
N ALA A 673 -6.84 -36.82 -12.85
CA ALA A 673 -6.26 -35.57 -13.39
C ALA A 673 -6.49 -35.49 -14.92
N PHE A 674 -6.24 -36.57 -15.67
CA PHE A 674 -6.52 -36.58 -17.12
C PHE A 674 -8.02 -36.45 -17.41
N TYR A 675 -8.89 -37.17 -16.68
CA TYR A 675 -10.36 -37.01 -16.84
C TYR A 675 -10.82 -35.60 -16.52
N SER A 676 -10.18 -34.96 -15.58
CA SER A 676 -10.40 -33.52 -15.30
C SER A 676 -9.79 -32.61 -16.37
N GLY A 677 -9.20 -33.13 -17.46
CA GLY A 677 -8.61 -32.39 -18.57
C GLY A 677 -7.37 -31.60 -18.18
N MET A 678 -6.62 -32.04 -17.19
CA MET A 678 -5.34 -31.45 -16.79
C MET A 678 -4.17 -32.24 -17.39
N GLY A 679 -3.05 -31.57 -17.66
CA GLY A 679 -1.79 -32.25 -17.92
C GLY A 679 -1.21 -32.81 -16.62
N VAL A 680 -0.43 -33.87 -16.71
CA VAL A 680 0.19 -34.51 -15.55
C VAL A 680 1.70 -34.53 -15.70
N ALA A 681 2.39 -34.17 -14.62
CA ALA A 681 3.83 -34.23 -14.52
C ALA A 681 4.21 -35.02 -13.26
N VAL A 682 5.13 -35.98 -13.39
CA VAL A 682 5.66 -36.79 -12.29
C VAL A 682 7.16 -36.55 -12.21
N LEU A 683 7.62 -36.01 -11.08
CA LEU A 683 9.02 -35.75 -10.84
C LEU A 683 9.65 -36.88 -10.02
N ARG A 684 10.72 -37.47 -10.56
CA ARG A 684 11.61 -38.40 -9.87
C ARG A 684 12.99 -37.80 -9.72
N ARG A 685 13.51 -37.73 -8.52
CA ARG A 685 14.91 -37.35 -8.24
C ARG A 685 15.59 -38.49 -7.50
N ARG A 686 16.82 -38.82 -7.90
CA ARG A 686 17.61 -39.82 -7.18
C ARG A 686 18.01 -39.21 -5.84
N ALA A 687 17.44 -39.74 -4.74
CA ALA A 687 17.73 -39.28 -3.40
C ALA A 687 19.17 -39.55 -3.05
N ALA A 688 19.91 -38.55 -2.61
CA ALA A 688 21.03 -38.74 -1.72
C ALA A 688 20.43 -39.22 -0.39
N LYS A 689 20.43 -40.54 -0.16
CA LYS A 689 20.14 -41.30 1.09
C LYS A 689 19.34 -40.54 2.20
N THR A 690 18.19 -39.97 1.90
CA THR A 690 17.20 -39.52 2.90
C THR A 690 15.82 -39.88 2.43
N THR A 691 15.07 -40.51 3.27
CA THR A 691 13.74 -41.11 3.14
C THR A 691 12.71 -40.22 2.47
N ASP A 692 12.40 -40.50 1.19
CA ASP A 692 11.20 -39.99 0.52
C ASP A 692 10.09 -41.02 0.64
N SER A 693 9.30 -40.95 1.68
CA SER A 693 8.09 -41.77 1.85
C SER A 693 6.83 -40.99 1.46
N LEU A 694 6.12 -41.53 0.49
CA LEU A 694 4.71 -41.19 0.26
C LEU A 694 3.87 -41.92 1.31
N ILE A 695 3.89 -41.54 2.56
CA ILE A 695 2.95 -42.09 3.54
C ILE A 695 2.31 -40.94 4.30
N VAL A 696 1.01 -40.94 4.21
CA VAL A 696 0.07 -40.42 5.17
C VAL A 696 0.44 -41.01 6.54
N GLY A 697 1.30 -40.31 7.26
CA GLY A 697 1.50 -40.61 8.66
C GLY A 697 0.23 -40.15 9.39
N GLU A 698 -0.32 -41.00 10.20
CA GLU A 698 -1.24 -40.61 11.28
C GLU A 698 -0.55 -39.46 12.04
N THR A 699 -0.98 -38.25 11.77
CA THR A 699 -0.45 -37.06 12.44
C THR A 699 -1.03 -37.03 13.84
N GLN A 700 -0.36 -37.69 14.78
CA GLN A 700 -0.39 -37.22 16.16
C GLN A 700 0.12 -35.79 16.16
N LEU A 701 -0.75 -34.88 16.56
CA LEU A 701 -0.50 -33.45 16.72
C LEU A 701 0.52 -33.23 17.84
N VAL A 702 1.79 -33.40 17.55
CA VAL A 702 2.87 -32.93 18.44
C VAL A 702 3.42 -31.64 17.85
N ILE A 703 2.93 -30.52 18.36
CA ILE A 703 3.49 -29.20 18.13
C ILE A 703 4.72 -29.07 19.04
N GLU A 704 5.85 -29.61 18.63
CA GLU A 704 7.14 -29.14 19.12
C GLU A 704 7.72 -28.18 18.07
N LEU A 705 7.56 -26.90 18.36
CA LEU A 705 8.33 -25.83 17.73
C LEU A 705 9.77 -25.95 18.25
N SER A 706 10.57 -26.79 17.66
CA SER A 706 12.00 -26.80 17.93
C SER A 706 12.71 -25.77 17.03
N SER A 707 13.56 -25.04 17.65
CA SER A 707 14.35 -23.88 17.25
C SER A 707 15.50 -24.13 16.28
N ASP A 708 15.48 -25.21 15.48
CA ASP A 708 16.60 -25.57 14.61
C ASP A 708 16.30 -25.48 13.11
N LEU A 709 15.83 -24.28 12.65
CA LEU A 709 15.52 -24.01 11.25
C LEU A 709 16.50 -23.03 10.57
N ASN A 710 17.77 -23.01 11.02
CA ASN A 710 18.84 -22.25 10.36
C ASN A 710 19.80 -23.16 9.57
N GLN A 711 19.29 -24.02 8.69
CA GLN A 711 20.13 -24.58 7.64
C GLN A 711 19.95 -23.77 6.36
N GLU A 712 20.92 -22.91 6.09
CA GLU A 712 21.10 -22.27 4.79
C GLU A 712 21.29 -23.35 3.73
N ILE A 713 20.44 -23.30 2.69
CA ILE A 713 20.60 -24.13 1.48
C ILE A 713 21.90 -23.69 0.80
N PRO A 714 22.92 -24.54 0.66
CA PRO A 714 24.17 -24.13 0.03
C PRO A 714 23.91 -23.79 -1.45
N SER A 715 24.12 -22.54 -1.82
CA SER A 715 24.18 -22.09 -3.20
C SER A 715 25.36 -22.78 -3.89
N LYS A 716 25.07 -23.82 -4.68
CA LYS A 716 26.07 -24.45 -5.55
C LYS A 716 26.49 -23.47 -6.63
N THR A 717 27.72 -23.01 -6.60
CA THR A 717 28.43 -22.42 -7.73
C THR A 717 28.56 -23.45 -8.85
N ILE A 718 27.67 -23.39 -9.83
CA ILE A 718 27.68 -24.30 -10.99
C ILE A 718 28.72 -23.78 -11.97
N THR A 719 29.85 -24.47 -12.08
CA THR A 719 30.93 -24.17 -13.03
C THR A 719 30.69 -24.74 -14.45
N LYS A 720 29.66 -25.59 -14.65
CA LYS A 720 29.27 -26.17 -15.93
C LYS A 720 27.81 -25.84 -16.25
N LYS A 721 27.52 -25.45 -17.50
CA LYS A 721 26.13 -25.20 -17.92
C LYS A 721 25.31 -26.48 -17.76
N PRO A 722 24.14 -26.44 -17.10
CA PRO A 722 23.29 -27.61 -16.96
C PRO A 722 22.75 -28.10 -18.31
N VAL A 723 22.44 -29.40 -18.38
CA VAL A 723 21.95 -30.06 -19.60
C VAL A 723 20.57 -30.64 -19.34
N ILE A 724 19.60 -30.28 -20.20
CA ILE A 724 18.24 -30.81 -20.17
C ILE A 724 18.01 -31.64 -21.43
N ASP A 725 17.70 -32.93 -21.26
CA ASP A 725 17.35 -33.85 -22.34
C ASP A 725 15.84 -34.03 -22.42
N VAL A 726 15.31 -33.78 -23.62
CA VAL A 726 13.86 -33.85 -23.88
C VAL A 726 13.58 -35.01 -24.83
N TRP A 727 12.85 -36.02 -24.37
CA TRP A 727 12.36 -37.15 -25.16
C TRP A 727 10.90 -36.99 -25.51
N TRP A 728 10.67 -36.45 -26.70
CA TRP A 728 9.30 -36.25 -27.21
C TRP A 728 8.87 -37.48 -28.01
N LEU A 729 8.18 -38.40 -27.31
CA LEU A 729 7.83 -39.71 -27.88
C LEU A 729 6.44 -39.76 -28.52
N SER A 730 5.55 -38.87 -28.13
CA SER A 730 4.19 -38.75 -28.69
C SER A 730 3.73 -37.30 -28.63
N ASP A 731 2.83 -36.93 -29.52
CA ASP A 731 2.21 -35.60 -29.49
C ASP A 731 1.24 -35.50 -28.31
N ASP A 732 1.52 -34.55 -27.43
CA ASP A 732 0.76 -34.24 -26.22
C ASP A 732 0.24 -32.79 -26.20
N GLY A 733 0.18 -32.15 -27.38
CA GLY A 733 -0.13 -30.74 -27.52
C GLY A 733 1.09 -29.83 -27.32
N GLY A 734 2.31 -30.39 -27.11
CA GLY A 734 3.56 -29.67 -27.00
C GLY A 734 4.01 -29.35 -25.59
N LEU A 735 3.33 -29.87 -24.54
CA LEU A 735 3.68 -29.61 -23.14
C LEU A 735 5.06 -30.18 -22.78
N THR A 736 5.41 -31.37 -23.31
CA THR A 736 6.72 -32.01 -23.15
C THR A 736 7.86 -31.16 -23.71
N LEU A 737 7.61 -30.27 -24.67
CA LEU A 737 8.59 -29.32 -25.24
C LEU A 737 8.57 -27.99 -24.52
N LEU A 738 7.39 -27.49 -24.13
CA LEU A 738 7.22 -26.18 -23.52
C LEU A 738 7.87 -26.09 -22.12
N VAL A 739 7.66 -27.11 -21.27
CA VAL A 739 8.15 -27.07 -19.88
C VAL A 739 9.68 -27.03 -19.80
N PRO A 740 10.45 -27.88 -20.53
CA PRO A 740 11.91 -27.76 -20.54
C PRO A 740 12.41 -26.43 -21.07
N TYR A 741 11.77 -25.90 -22.13
CA TYR A 741 12.09 -24.57 -22.62
C TYR A 741 11.91 -23.49 -21.55
N LEU A 742 10.82 -23.52 -20.77
CA LEU A 742 10.59 -22.56 -19.69
C LEU A 742 11.66 -22.67 -18.60
N LEU A 743 12.18 -23.88 -18.35
CA LEU A 743 13.25 -24.12 -17.34
C LEU A 743 14.58 -23.52 -17.78
N THR A 744 14.85 -23.29 -19.08
CA THR A 744 16.08 -22.63 -19.55
C THR A 744 16.05 -21.11 -19.37
N LEU A 745 14.87 -20.52 -19.11
CA LEU A 745 14.69 -19.07 -19.02
C LEU A 745 15.09 -18.53 -17.63
N LYS A 746 15.25 -17.19 -17.55
CA LYS A 746 15.60 -16.47 -16.29
C LYS A 746 14.63 -16.79 -15.15
N ARG A 747 15.13 -16.86 -13.93
CA ARG A 747 14.43 -17.21 -12.69
C ARG A 747 14.06 -18.70 -12.55
N SER A 748 14.69 -19.57 -13.29
CA SER A 748 14.66 -21.02 -13.09
C SER A 748 15.94 -21.50 -12.41
N HIS A 749 15.89 -22.62 -11.69
CA HIS A 749 17.09 -23.26 -11.14
C HIS A 749 17.99 -23.89 -12.24
N LEU A 750 17.48 -24.04 -13.47
CA LEU A 750 18.20 -24.50 -14.67
C LEU A 750 18.37 -23.38 -15.72
N GLU A 751 18.47 -22.12 -15.27
CA GLU A 751 18.66 -20.97 -16.15
C GLU A 751 19.89 -21.15 -17.07
N GLY A 752 19.68 -20.92 -18.37
CA GLY A 752 20.73 -21.05 -19.36
C GLY A 752 21.16 -22.47 -19.70
N ALA A 753 20.40 -23.49 -19.31
CA ALA A 753 20.67 -24.88 -19.62
C ALA A 753 20.71 -25.16 -21.13
N ASN A 754 21.58 -26.08 -21.53
CA ASN A 754 21.64 -26.60 -22.88
C ASN A 754 20.50 -27.60 -23.13
N LEU A 755 19.67 -27.35 -24.10
CA LEU A 755 18.53 -28.18 -24.45
C LEU A 755 18.90 -29.16 -25.57
N ARG A 756 18.86 -30.49 -25.27
CA ARG A 756 19.03 -31.57 -26.26
C ARG A 756 17.70 -32.27 -26.47
N ILE A 757 17.29 -32.46 -27.75
CA ILE A 757 15.98 -33.00 -28.10
C ILE A 757 16.13 -34.34 -28.79
N PHE A 758 15.39 -35.33 -28.30
CA PHE A 758 15.37 -36.70 -28.83
C PHE A 758 13.94 -37.06 -29.23
N THR A 759 13.80 -37.71 -30.35
CA THR A 759 12.53 -38.25 -30.83
C THR A 759 12.73 -39.58 -31.53
N VAL A 760 11.66 -40.33 -31.75
CA VAL A 760 11.72 -41.63 -32.42
C VAL A 760 11.05 -41.53 -33.77
N ALA A 761 11.72 -42.07 -34.82
CA ALA A 761 11.10 -42.16 -36.13
C ALA A 761 10.01 -43.28 -36.14
N PRO A 762 8.84 -43.04 -36.75
CA PRO A 762 7.86 -44.12 -36.95
C PRO A 762 8.39 -45.18 -37.92
N GLN A 763 7.89 -46.41 -37.84
CA GLN A 763 8.25 -47.45 -38.79
C GLN A 763 7.91 -47.02 -40.24
N GLY A 764 8.88 -47.19 -41.16
CA GLY A 764 8.71 -46.81 -42.58
C GLY A 764 9.02 -45.33 -42.91
N VAL A 765 9.36 -44.48 -41.93
CA VAL A 765 9.75 -43.11 -42.18
C VAL A 765 11.30 -42.97 -42.08
N PRO A 766 11.97 -42.43 -43.11
CA PRO A 766 13.42 -42.18 -43.03
C PRO A 766 13.78 -41.24 -41.88
N VAL A 767 14.82 -41.57 -41.12
CA VAL A 767 15.31 -40.76 -39.96
C VAL A 767 15.58 -39.31 -40.41
N SER A 768 16.22 -39.11 -41.56
CA SER A 768 16.53 -37.77 -42.06
C SER A 768 15.28 -36.93 -42.40
N MET A 769 14.19 -37.56 -42.81
CA MET A 769 12.93 -36.85 -43.08
C MET A 769 12.26 -36.43 -41.78
N LYS A 770 12.28 -37.30 -40.76
CA LYS A 770 11.75 -36.97 -39.41
C LYS A 770 12.57 -35.88 -38.73
N GLU A 771 13.89 -35.90 -38.91
CA GLU A 771 14.81 -34.89 -38.38
C GLU A 771 14.53 -33.49 -38.98
N LYS A 772 14.41 -33.40 -40.33
CA LYS A 772 14.04 -32.14 -41.01
C LYS A 772 12.67 -31.63 -40.57
N SER A 773 11.70 -32.51 -40.45
CA SER A 773 10.34 -32.17 -39.98
C SER A 773 10.36 -31.61 -38.56
N MET A 774 11.11 -32.26 -37.67
CA MET A 774 11.24 -31.84 -36.28
C MET A 774 12.02 -30.52 -36.16
N ALA A 775 13.12 -30.36 -36.90
CA ALA A 775 13.87 -29.09 -36.89
C ALA A 775 13.01 -27.91 -37.41
N SER A 776 12.21 -28.12 -38.45
CA SER A 776 11.26 -27.13 -38.95
C SER A 776 10.20 -26.77 -37.93
N LEU A 777 9.66 -27.77 -37.18
CA LEU A 777 8.68 -27.54 -36.13
C LEU A 777 9.26 -26.73 -34.98
N LEU A 778 10.44 -27.08 -34.48
CA LEU A 778 11.15 -26.39 -33.42
C LEU A 778 11.49 -24.93 -33.80
N GLN A 779 11.90 -24.73 -35.02
CA GLN A 779 12.15 -23.39 -35.58
C GLN A 779 10.87 -22.54 -35.63
N LYS A 780 9.75 -23.11 -36.07
CA LYS A 780 8.41 -22.45 -36.01
C LYS A 780 8.00 -22.07 -34.59
N PHE A 781 8.26 -22.91 -33.62
CA PHE A 781 8.00 -22.64 -32.23
C PHE A 781 9.04 -21.73 -31.56
N ARG A 782 10.14 -21.38 -32.27
CA ARG A 782 11.25 -20.58 -31.72
C ARG A 782 11.88 -21.17 -30.45
N ILE A 783 11.93 -22.49 -30.38
CA ILE A 783 12.61 -23.21 -29.31
C ILE A 783 14.08 -23.38 -29.72
N HIS A 784 14.99 -22.76 -28.98
CA HIS A 784 16.43 -22.92 -29.19
C HIS A 784 16.88 -24.24 -28.56
N TYR A 785 17.58 -25.05 -29.33
CA TYR A 785 18.15 -26.32 -28.90
C TYR A 785 19.60 -26.40 -29.32
N THR A 786 20.42 -27.18 -28.60
CA THR A 786 21.84 -27.38 -28.92
C THR A 786 22.06 -28.64 -29.73
N TYR A 787 21.20 -29.63 -29.57
CA TYR A 787 21.31 -30.91 -30.26
C TYR A 787 19.92 -31.50 -30.54
N LEU A 788 19.75 -32.09 -31.75
CA LEU A 788 18.56 -32.82 -32.14
C LEU A 788 18.98 -34.20 -32.66
N HIS A 789 18.41 -35.25 -32.09
CA HIS A 789 18.68 -36.63 -32.47
C HIS A 789 17.39 -37.42 -32.68
N VAL A 790 17.31 -38.08 -33.81
CA VAL A 790 16.17 -38.95 -34.15
C VAL A 790 16.64 -40.40 -34.08
N VAL A 791 16.09 -41.15 -33.16
CA VAL A 791 16.35 -42.58 -32.99
C VAL A 791 15.49 -43.38 -33.97
N PRO A 792 16.03 -44.41 -34.65
CA PRO A 792 15.23 -45.26 -35.54
C PRO A 792 14.11 -46.01 -34.77
N ALA A 793 13.12 -46.50 -35.52
CA ALA A 793 12.01 -47.23 -34.92
C ALA A 793 12.47 -48.41 -34.03
N PHE A 794 11.68 -48.64 -32.98
CA PHE A 794 12.02 -49.61 -31.92
C PHE A 794 12.27 -51.02 -32.48
N THR A 795 13.47 -51.52 -32.18
CA THR A 795 13.87 -52.93 -32.28
C THR A 795 13.55 -53.67 -30.97
N THR A 796 13.80 -54.97 -30.93
CA THR A 796 13.61 -55.78 -29.73
C THR A 796 14.35 -55.20 -28.50
N PRO A 797 13.77 -55.17 -27.31
CA PRO A 797 14.43 -54.65 -26.11
C PRO A 797 15.63 -55.56 -25.74
N ASP A 798 16.62 -54.97 -25.05
CA ASP A 798 17.72 -55.66 -24.48
C ASP A 798 17.25 -56.77 -23.51
N GLU A 799 17.74 -57.99 -23.67
CA GLU A 799 17.33 -59.16 -22.90
C GLU A 799 17.61 -58.95 -21.38
N GLU A 800 18.62 -58.25 -21.01
CA GLU A 800 18.96 -57.96 -19.61
C GLU A 800 17.92 -57.01 -18.99
N ALA A 801 17.55 -55.96 -19.73
CA ALA A 801 16.49 -55.03 -19.33
C ALA A 801 15.13 -55.74 -19.20
N LYS A 802 14.81 -56.65 -20.12
CA LYS A 802 13.56 -57.47 -20.08
C LYS A 802 13.54 -58.41 -18.87
N LYS A 803 14.65 -59.10 -18.57
CA LYS A 803 14.77 -59.94 -17.38
C LYS A 803 14.62 -59.14 -16.08
N HIS A 804 15.23 -57.95 -16.01
CA HIS A 804 15.06 -57.09 -14.85
C HIS A 804 13.59 -56.64 -14.67
N PHE A 805 12.93 -56.21 -15.75
CA PHE A 805 11.51 -55.81 -15.73
C PHE A 805 10.62 -56.94 -15.24
N LEU A 806 10.83 -58.16 -15.76
CA LEU A 806 10.05 -59.32 -15.36
C LEU A 806 10.27 -59.68 -13.85
N ARG A 807 11.50 -59.47 -13.33
CA ARG A 807 11.74 -59.62 -11.88
C ARG A 807 11.01 -58.55 -11.07
N SER A 808 10.92 -57.32 -11.56
CA SER A 808 10.21 -56.24 -10.85
C SER A 808 8.70 -56.47 -10.81
N LEU A 809 8.11 -57.23 -11.72
CA LEU A 809 6.70 -57.60 -11.75
C LEU A 809 6.31 -58.73 -10.81
N GLN A 810 7.28 -59.57 -10.37
CA GLN A 810 7.01 -60.75 -9.55
C GLN A 810 6.14 -60.50 -8.31
N PRO A 811 6.38 -59.41 -7.52
CA PRO A 811 5.60 -59.12 -6.32
C PRO A 811 4.12 -58.73 -6.62
N PHE A 812 3.78 -58.38 -7.86
CA PHE A 812 2.49 -57.83 -8.26
C PHE A 812 1.70 -58.82 -9.17
N LYS A 813 2.23 -60.04 -9.39
CA LYS A 813 1.53 -61.05 -10.16
C LYS A 813 0.45 -61.78 -9.30
N GLY A 814 -0.76 -61.81 -9.79
CA GLY A 814 -1.88 -62.53 -9.15
C GLY A 814 -3.24 -62.05 -9.67
N GLU A 815 -4.29 -62.71 -9.28
CA GLU A 815 -5.69 -62.38 -9.69
C GLU A 815 -6.60 -62.03 -8.49
N THR A 816 -6.04 -62.10 -7.26
CA THR A 816 -6.86 -62.07 -6.03
C THR A 816 -7.14 -60.68 -5.47
N GLU A 817 -6.36 -59.65 -5.82
CA GLU A 817 -6.53 -58.30 -5.28
C GLU A 817 -6.59 -57.25 -6.39
N PRO A 818 -7.33 -56.16 -6.20
CA PRO A 818 -7.40 -55.04 -7.16
C PRO A 818 -5.99 -54.42 -7.39
N GLY A 819 -5.59 -54.34 -8.66
CA GLY A 819 -4.27 -53.77 -9.05
C GLY A 819 -3.18 -54.81 -9.27
N MET A 820 -3.42 -56.09 -8.97
CA MET A 820 -2.53 -57.18 -9.39
C MET A 820 -2.60 -57.41 -10.91
N ILE A 821 -1.53 -57.96 -11.43
CA ILE A 821 -1.33 -58.16 -12.88
C ILE A 821 -1.74 -59.56 -13.26
N SER A 822 -2.73 -59.72 -14.15
CA SER A 822 -3.14 -61.02 -14.73
C SER A 822 -2.21 -61.42 -15.88
N GLU A 823 -2.16 -62.70 -16.18
CA GLU A 823 -1.36 -63.21 -17.33
C GLU A 823 -1.93 -62.75 -18.68
N GLU A 824 -3.23 -62.60 -18.78
CA GLU A 824 -3.90 -62.02 -19.97
C GLU A 824 -3.49 -60.55 -20.19
N GLU A 825 -3.40 -59.73 -19.13
CA GLU A 825 -2.94 -58.36 -19.22
C GLU A 825 -1.49 -58.28 -19.68
N LEU A 826 -0.61 -59.11 -19.15
CA LEU A 826 0.80 -59.15 -19.56
C LEU A 826 0.93 -59.50 -21.04
N THR A 827 0.17 -60.44 -21.56
CA THR A 827 0.19 -60.87 -22.96
C THR A 827 -0.34 -59.78 -23.87
N SER A 828 -1.49 -59.18 -23.49
CA SER A 828 -2.13 -58.12 -24.28
C SER A 828 -1.31 -56.83 -24.34
N THR A 829 -0.52 -56.55 -23.30
CA THR A 829 0.31 -55.34 -23.17
C THR A 829 1.78 -55.53 -23.50
N GLU A 830 2.21 -56.74 -23.93
CA GLU A 830 3.62 -57.06 -24.16
C GLU A 830 4.31 -56.08 -25.11
N LYS A 831 3.66 -55.73 -26.23
CA LYS A 831 4.22 -54.75 -27.21
C LYS A 831 4.44 -53.36 -26.59
N ARG A 832 3.55 -52.93 -25.68
CA ARG A 832 3.67 -51.67 -24.96
C ARG A 832 4.79 -51.76 -23.92
N SER A 833 4.81 -52.84 -23.13
CA SER A 833 5.85 -53.07 -22.12
C SER A 833 7.24 -53.09 -22.76
N ASN A 834 7.45 -53.79 -23.87
CA ASN A 834 8.68 -53.84 -24.62
C ASN A 834 9.12 -52.45 -25.11
N ARG A 835 8.17 -51.59 -25.53
CA ARG A 835 8.46 -50.20 -25.93
C ARG A 835 8.95 -49.38 -24.74
N HIS A 836 8.33 -49.51 -23.58
CA HIS A 836 8.74 -48.77 -22.37
C HIS A 836 10.10 -49.24 -21.83
N ILE A 837 10.38 -50.55 -21.84
CA ILE A 837 11.65 -51.12 -21.49
C ILE A 837 12.77 -50.58 -22.41
N HIS A 838 12.53 -50.60 -23.71
CA HIS A 838 13.48 -50.12 -24.69
C HIS A 838 13.71 -48.58 -24.55
N THR A 839 12.64 -47.81 -24.32
CA THR A 839 12.78 -46.39 -23.99
C THR A 839 13.71 -46.17 -22.80
N GLY A 840 13.53 -46.92 -21.72
CA GLY A 840 14.40 -46.85 -20.54
C GLY A 840 15.87 -47.17 -20.84
N SER A 841 16.13 -48.13 -21.74
CA SER A 841 17.50 -48.47 -22.19
C SER A 841 18.14 -47.32 -22.98
N LEU A 842 17.37 -46.70 -23.91
CA LEU A 842 17.81 -45.52 -24.67
C LEU A 842 18.12 -44.34 -23.78
N LEU A 843 17.26 -44.06 -22.79
CA LEU A 843 17.46 -42.98 -21.81
C LEU A 843 18.75 -43.17 -21.03
N ARG A 844 19.06 -44.34 -20.57
CA ARG A 844 20.32 -44.68 -19.89
C ARG A 844 21.54 -44.50 -20.79
N HIS A 845 21.39 -44.86 -22.09
CA HIS A 845 22.50 -44.75 -23.04
C HIS A 845 22.82 -43.32 -23.44
N PHE A 846 21.80 -42.49 -23.75
CA PHE A 846 21.99 -41.14 -24.29
C PHE A 846 21.94 -40.03 -23.25
N SER A 847 21.22 -40.23 -22.14
CA SER A 847 20.86 -39.17 -21.16
C SER A 847 21.37 -39.43 -19.74
N SER A 848 22.34 -40.34 -19.56
CA SER A 848 22.92 -40.66 -18.24
C SER A 848 23.62 -39.47 -17.55
N GLU A 849 24.19 -38.55 -18.35
CA GLU A 849 24.89 -37.36 -17.87
C GLU A 849 24.01 -36.09 -17.81
N ALA A 850 22.75 -36.18 -18.16
CA ALA A 850 21.85 -35.02 -18.12
C ALA A 850 21.47 -34.65 -16.68
N ASP A 851 21.39 -33.36 -16.39
CA ASP A 851 20.94 -32.85 -15.09
C ASP A 851 19.43 -33.07 -14.90
N LEU A 852 18.66 -32.97 -15.99
CA LEU A 852 17.24 -33.28 -16.03
C LEU A 852 16.90 -33.99 -17.34
N VAL A 853 16.17 -35.10 -17.24
CA VAL A 853 15.60 -35.82 -18.37
C VAL A 853 14.10 -35.63 -18.37
N VAL A 854 13.55 -35.02 -19.43
CA VAL A 854 12.11 -34.83 -19.60
C VAL A 854 11.59 -35.82 -20.63
N VAL A 855 10.61 -36.64 -20.25
CA VAL A 855 10.09 -37.73 -21.09
C VAL A 855 8.57 -37.68 -21.12
N THR A 856 7.96 -38.01 -22.26
CA THR A 856 6.52 -38.13 -22.37
C THR A 856 5.99 -39.24 -21.46
N LEU A 857 5.11 -38.91 -20.51
CA LEU A 857 4.48 -39.86 -19.57
C LEU A 857 3.62 -40.88 -20.32
N PRO A 858 3.72 -42.18 -20.05
CA PRO A 858 2.79 -43.20 -20.56
C PRO A 858 1.35 -42.90 -20.18
N PHE A 859 0.42 -43.01 -21.12
CA PHE A 859 -1.00 -42.77 -20.83
C PHE A 859 -1.60 -43.94 -20.04
N PRO A 860 -2.24 -43.71 -18.87
CA PRO A 860 -2.88 -44.74 -18.07
C PRO A 860 -4.24 -45.07 -18.66
N HIS A 861 -4.37 -46.19 -19.33
CA HIS A 861 -5.69 -46.69 -19.82
C HIS A 861 -6.58 -47.18 -18.66
N LYS A 862 -7.90 -47.15 -18.84
CA LYS A 862 -8.89 -47.50 -17.79
C LYS A 862 -8.66 -48.87 -17.14
N ASN A 863 -8.23 -49.89 -17.93
CA ASN A 863 -8.15 -51.29 -17.52
C ASN A 863 -6.70 -51.73 -17.23
N ILE A 864 -5.80 -50.81 -16.93
CA ILE A 864 -4.41 -51.15 -16.61
C ILE A 864 -4.28 -51.35 -15.08
N SER A 865 -3.60 -52.41 -14.68
CA SER A 865 -3.27 -52.66 -13.29
C SER A 865 -2.23 -51.64 -12.79
N SER A 866 -2.35 -51.22 -11.53
CA SER A 866 -1.40 -50.23 -10.91
C SER A 866 -0.01 -50.80 -10.84
N GLY A 867 0.15 -52.07 -10.57
CA GLY A 867 1.46 -52.75 -10.54
C GLY A 867 2.17 -52.69 -11.88
N LEU A 868 1.47 -52.93 -13.00
CA LEU A 868 2.04 -52.88 -14.35
C LEU A 868 2.39 -51.41 -14.73
N TYR A 869 1.48 -50.47 -14.48
CA TYR A 869 1.71 -49.09 -14.83
C TYR A 869 2.95 -48.48 -14.11
N LEU A 870 3.07 -48.72 -12.81
CA LEU A 870 4.23 -48.23 -12.05
C LEU A 870 5.51 -48.94 -12.42
N SER A 871 5.44 -50.22 -12.79
CA SER A 871 6.62 -50.94 -13.35
C SER A 871 7.08 -50.34 -14.67
N TRP A 872 6.19 -49.79 -15.50
CA TRP A 872 6.58 -49.01 -16.69
C TRP A 872 7.29 -47.72 -16.33
N LEU A 873 6.73 -46.96 -15.38
CA LEU A 873 7.37 -45.71 -14.92
C LEU A 873 8.74 -45.98 -14.31
N GLU A 874 8.89 -47.06 -13.57
CA GLU A 874 10.19 -47.50 -13.01
C GLU A 874 11.18 -47.88 -14.11
N ALA A 875 10.73 -48.69 -15.12
CA ALA A 875 11.58 -49.12 -16.22
C ALA A 875 12.13 -47.93 -17.05
N ILE A 876 11.30 -46.87 -17.23
CA ILE A 876 11.67 -45.66 -17.94
C ILE A 876 12.66 -44.82 -17.13
N SER A 877 12.40 -44.59 -15.85
CA SER A 877 13.09 -43.57 -15.03
C SER A 877 14.23 -44.10 -14.15
N ARG A 878 14.46 -45.42 -14.12
CA ARG A 878 15.50 -46.05 -13.29
C ARG A 878 16.90 -45.62 -13.71
N ASP A 879 17.81 -45.47 -12.72
CA ASP A 879 19.24 -45.19 -12.86
C ASP A 879 19.58 -43.81 -13.51
N LEU A 880 18.60 -42.90 -13.62
CA LEU A 880 18.81 -41.53 -14.05
C LEU A 880 18.88 -40.57 -12.87
N SER A 881 19.54 -39.42 -13.04
CA SER A 881 19.76 -38.43 -11.96
C SER A 881 18.48 -37.75 -11.54
N SER A 882 17.74 -37.20 -12.50
CA SER A 882 16.46 -36.51 -12.30
C SER A 882 15.60 -36.71 -13.53
N VAL A 883 14.35 -37.15 -13.36
CA VAL A 883 13.43 -37.43 -14.46
C VAL A 883 12.11 -36.74 -14.21
N LEU A 884 11.64 -36.00 -15.22
CA LEU A 884 10.30 -35.41 -15.26
C LEU A 884 9.49 -36.12 -16.34
N LEU A 885 8.59 -36.98 -15.91
CA LEU A 885 7.64 -37.63 -16.81
C LEU A 885 6.44 -36.70 -16.96
N ILE A 886 6.21 -36.15 -18.16
CA ILE A 886 5.18 -35.14 -18.37
C ILE A 886 4.31 -35.47 -19.59
N ARG A 887 3.01 -35.20 -19.50
CA ARG A 887 2.09 -35.32 -20.61
C ARG A 887 0.98 -34.30 -20.53
N GLY A 888 0.73 -33.62 -21.65
CA GLY A 888 -0.42 -32.73 -21.82
C GLY A 888 -1.73 -33.49 -22.01
N ASN A 889 -2.84 -32.77 -22.00
CA ASN A 889 -4.21 -33.27 -22.21
C ASN A 889 -4.64 -33.20 -23.69
N HIS A 890 -3.71 -33.20 -24.63
CA HIS A 890 -3.90 -33.02 -26.07
C HIS A 890 -4.35 -31.63 -26.53
N SER A 891 -4.56 -30.67 -25.62
CA SER A 891 -4.76 -29.28 -26.02
C SER A 891 -3.42 -28.66 -26.44
N ASN A 892 -3.41 -27.91 -27.55
CA ASN A 892 -2.21 -27.23 -28.01
C ASN A 892 -1.76 -26.16 -27.02
N VAL A 893 -0.51 -26.26 -26.56
CA VAL A 893 0.12 -25.27 -25.66
C VAL A 893 1.22 -24.44 -26.34
N LEU A 894 1.63 -24.86 -27.54
CA LEU A 894 2.57 -24.16 -28.38
C LEU A 894 1.90 -23.64 -29.64
N THR A 895 2.24 -22.42 -30.03
CA THR A 895 1.75 -21.79 -31.26
C THR A 895 2.88 -21.05 -31.92
N PHE A 896 2.77 -20.84 -33.23
CA PHE A 896 3.67 -20.02 -34.03
C PHE A 896 2.91 -18.82 -34.61
N TYR A 897 3.61 -17.73 -34.78
CA TYR A 897 3.04 -16.59 -35.47
C TYR A 897 3.11 -16.88 -37.00
N SER A 898 1.96 -17.01 -37.61
CA SER A 898 1.81 -17.08 -39.06
C SER A 898 2.04 -15.71 -39.66
#